data_435e53bfe5e19bfba75ea02c1b86a25e
#
_entry.id   435e53bfe5e19bfba75ea02c1b86a25e
#
_cell.length_a   1.000
_cell.length_b   1.000
_cell.length_c   1.000
_cell.angle_alpha   90.00
_cell.angle_beta   90.00
_cell.angle_gamma   90.00
#
_symmetry.space_group_name_H-M   'P 1'
#
loop_
_entity.id
_entity.type
_entity.pdbx_description
1 polymer ?
#
loop_
_entity_poly.entity_id
_entity_poly.type
_entity_poly.pdbx_seq_one_letter_code
_entity_poly.pdbx_strand_id
1 'polypeptide(L)'
;MRLALAILFVLIGSFSATAQNITNLIADEIKINREGYLVARGAVTIWYEGRKITANSVTYASQDNKLIIEGPIRLTDTKSTIILADQAELSEDLTTGIIKSAKIILGHHVQIAAAKILQKDTRYLEAFNIAATSCHVCFNKIPLWQIRAKKIIQDKFEKQIYFEHAQLRVLDIPVFYLPRMRLPDPSLKRATGFLVPKLKTSTVLNTGIKVPYFIRVDKHKDFTITPFYSPKTKTMEYRYRQAFSSGSMLIDGAFTRDTLRPTETRGYIFSNANFILQSGYNLAVQLQAVRDPSYLFEYDLAQVDRLNTKLELSRSKRYQSSEVKFSNYHSLRDNEDNATQPTVVAEAVIEGRLNPERIKGEIGLEANFLSTYRYSDFNKDGPDSDTLVDGYETTRVSFLSNWNRTWPISNGMVLDFENELGVSSYDVQQHAEIGPEATRIFGSSAVGLSWPLYRLQANGGIGVIEPRLQLVRSAANNKDVPNEDSTQVEFDEGNLFRLNRAPGFDLFEHGTRINAGVTGTQFMQNGSSLNWKIGRVFRSGELSSFPAGSGLSTSISDWLLATNFQSKSGIELINRALVASGGGITKSETSLKLNRDQHQISATHVELTKDLTDTQNKSLSSVALEWNYYLTSNCRSESKFQFDSNIGRLSKL
;
A
#
# COMPACT_ATOMS: atom_id res chain seq x y z
N MET A 1 -9.40 -27.15 64.71
CA MET A 1 -10.05 -25.84 64.46
C MET A 1 -9.80 -25.24 63.04
N ARG A 2 -8.92 -25.80 62.23
CA ARG A 2 -8.67 -25.32 60.83
C ARG A 2 -9.45 -26.11 59.74
N LEU A 3 -10.01 -27.26 60.04
CA LEU A 3 -10.79 -28.09 59.11
C LEU A 3 -12.28 -27.74 59.11
N ALA A 4 -12.82 -27.19 60.21
CA ALA A 4 -14.23 -26.79 60.33
C ALA A 4 -14.53 -25.46 59.64
N LEU A 5 -13.52 -24.57 59.44
CA LEU A 5 -13.67 -23.32 58.73
C LEU A 5 -13.66 -23.46 57.20
N ALA A 6 -13.01 -24.54 56.68
CA ALA A 6 -12.97 -24.81 55.25
C ALA A 6 -14.28 -25.40 54.71
N ILE A 7 -15.02 -26.15 55.55
CA ILE A 7 -16.33 -26.73 55.18
C ILE A 7 -17.45 -25.68 55.23
N LEU A 8 -17.32 -24.64 56.02
CA LEU A 8 -18.32 -23.52 56.05
C LEU A 8 -18.17 -22.59 54.84
N PHE A 9 -16.99 -22.52 54.20
CA PHE A 9 -16.77 -21.69 52.99
C PHE A 9 -17.21 -22.36 51.69
N VAL A 10 -17.38 -23.69 51.66
CA VAL A 10 -17.84 -24.46 50.48
C VAL A 10 -19.38 -24.49 50.39
N LEU A 11 -20.09 -24.17 51.47
CA LEU A 11 -21.56 -24.18 51.49
C LEU A 11 -22.21 -22.85 51.17
N ILE A 12 -21.44 -21.76 50.89
CA ILE A 12 -21.97 -20.44 50.54
C ILE A 12 -21.83 -20.13 49.01
N GLY A 13 -21.30 -21.03 48.23
CA GLY A 13 -21.00 -20.80 46.82
C GLY A 13 -21.85 -21.63 45.89
N SER A 14 -23.12 -21.35 45.71
CA SER A 14 -23.87 -21.71 44.49
C SER A 14 -25.32 -21.23 44.53
N PHE A 15 -25.56 -19.96 44.82
CA PHE A 15 -26.77 -19.34 44.29
C PHE A 15 -26.43 -18.82 42.91
N SER A 16 -26.68 -19.62 41.89
CA SER A 16 -26.82 -19.14 40.52
C SER A 16 -28.02 -18.20 40.50
N ALA A 17 -27.77 -16.89 40.57
CA ALA A 17 -28.77 -15.90 40.28
C ALA A 17 -29.15 -16.11 38.80
N THR A 18 -30.24 -16.80 38.56
CA THR A 18 -30.94 -16.70 37.26
C THR A 18 -31.36 -15.23 37.14
N ALA A 19 -30.70 -14.51 36.21
CA ALA A 19 -31.13 -13.18 35.84
C ALA A 19 -32.54 -13.32 35.27
N GLN A 20 -33.56 -12.94 36.04
CA GLN A 20 -34.91 -12.79 35.51
C GLN A 20 -34.84 -11.70 34.44
N ASN A 21 -35.31 -11.99 33.23
CA ASN A 21 -35.45 -11.02 32.16
C ASN A 21 -36.45 -9.93 32.62
N ILE A 22 -35.92 -8.82 33.14
CA ILE A 22 -36.73 -7.73 33.63
C ILE A 22 -37.23 -6.94 32.41
N THR A 23 -38.53 -7.05 32.13
CA THR A 23 -39.21 -6.18 31.17
C THR A 23 -39.55 -4.88 31.86
N ASN A 24 -38.96 -3.76 31.44
CA ASN A 24 -39.28 -2.42 31.93
C ASN A 24 -40.18 -1.71 30.91
N LEU A 25 -41.35 -1.29 31.36
CA LEU A 25 -42.31 -0.48 30.59
C LEU A 25 -42.44 0.91 31.26
N ILE A 26 -42.24 1.96 30.50
CA ILE A 26 -42.47 3.34 30.87
C ILE A 26 -43.45 3.96 29.88
N ALA A 27 -44.47 4.68 30.38
CA ALA A 27 -45.45 5.40 29.57
C ALA A 27 -46.00 6.56 30.39
N ASP A 28 -46.62 7.55 29.72
CA ASP A 28 -47.29 8.65 30.38
C ASP A 28 -48.54 8.18 31.11
N GLU A 29 -49.26 7.18 30.55
CA GLU A 29 -50.47 6.61 31.12
C GLU A 29 -50.48 5.09 30.95
N ILE A 30 -50.79 4.33 32.01
CA ILE A 30 -50.99 2.88 31.96
C ILE A 30 -52.33 2.57 32.61
N LYS A 31 -53.23 1.86 31.84
CA LYS A 31 -54.57 1.46 32.28
C LYS A 31 -54.86 0.03 31.90
N ILE A 32 -55.72 -0.63 32.67
CA ILE A 32 -56.35 -1.87 32.28
C ILE A 32 -57.75 -1.51 31.74
N ASN A 33 -58.04 -1.89 30.49
CA ASN A 33 -59.33 -1.63 29.87
C ASN A 33 -60.41 -2.63 30.37
N ARG A 34 -61.67 -2.42 29.94
CA ARG A 34 -62.79 -3.29 30.35
C ARG A 34 -62.68 -4.75 29.91
N GLU A 35 -61.84 -5.01 28.93
CA GLU A 35 -61.56 -6.34 28.36
C GLU A 35 -60.39 -7.02 29.04
N GLY A 36 -59.76 -6.39 30.04
CA GLY A 36 -58.63 -6.94 30.78
C GLY A 36 -57.26 -6.73 30.11
N TYR A 37 -57.18 -5.92 29.04
CA TYR A 37 -55.93 -5.62 28.35
C TYR A 37 -55.17 -4.47 29.05
N LEU A 38 -53.85 -4.62 29.19
CA LEU A 38 -53.00 -3.55 29.65
C LEU A 38 -52.72 -2.60 28.48
N VAL A 39 -53.14 -1.35 28.62
CA VAL A 39 -52.93 -0.28 27.62
C VAL A 39 -51.99 0.78 28.18
N ALA A 40 -50.83 0.93 27.54
CA ALA A 40 -49.90 1.99 27.80
C ALA A 40 -49.98 3.05 26.70
N ARG A 41 -50.07 4.34 27.03
CA ARG A 41 -50.16 5.45 26.06
C ARG A 41 -49.22 6.59 26.43
N GLY A 42 -48.76 7.32 25.41
CA GLY A 42 -47.87 8.47 25.52
C GLY A 42 -46.44 8.09 25.80
N ALA A 43 -45.53 8.44 24.91
CA ALA A 43 -44.07 8.22 24.99
C ALA A 43 -43.65 6.83 25.50
N VAL A 44 -44.39 5.79 25.10
CA VAL A 44 -44.18 4.43 25.58
C VAL A 44 -42.76 3.96 25.24
N THR A 45 -42.05 3.46 26.24
CA THR A 45 -40.71 2.85 26.08
C THR A 45 -40.68 1.50 26.78
N ILE A 46 -40.27 0.47 26.03
CA ILE A 46 -40.12 -0.91 26.52
C ILE A 46 -38.67 -1.35 26.36
N TRP A 47 -38.11 -1.94 27.42
CA TRP A 47 -36.81 -2.64 27.36
C TRP A 47 -37.05 -4.11 27.63
N TYR A 48 -36.63 -4.94 26.66
CA TYR A 48 -36.74 -6.39 26.73
C TYR A 48 -35.49 -7.05 26.10
N GLU A 49 -34.76 -7.84 26.85
CA GLU A 49 -33.54 -8.54 26.41
C GLU A 49 -32.53 -7.66 25.64
N GLY A 50 -32.30 -6.43 26.13
CA GLY A 50 -31.38 -5.47 25.49
C GLY A 50 -31.94 -4.78 24.22
N ARG A 51 -33.19 -5.06 23.85
CA ARG A 51 -33.91 -4.34 22.80
C ARG A 51 -34.69 -3.16 23.42
N LYS A 52 -34.69 -2.03 22.74
CA LYS A 52 -35.47 -0.86 23.12
C LYS A 52 -36.55 -0.60 22.07
N ILE A 53 -37.79 -0.56 22.49
CA ILE A 53 -38.94 -0.19 21.66
C ILE A 53 -39.50 1.15 22.17
N THR A 54 -39.73 2.10 21.27
CA THR A 54 -40.47 3.33 21.57
C THR A 54 -41.70 3.41 20.65
N ALA A 55 -42.86 3.81 21.18
CA ALA A 55 -44.11 3.88 20.45
C ALA A 55 -45.07 4.92 21.06
N ASN A 56 -46.16 5.25 20.36
CA ASN A 56 -47.23 6.09 20.91
C ASN A 56 -48.13 5.32 21.84
N SER A 57 -48.54 4.10 21.48
CA SER A 57 -49.34 3.24 22.33
C SER A 57 -48.91 1.79 22.22
N VAL A 58 -49.07 1.04 23.31
CA VAL A 58 -48.85 -0.41 23.38
C VAL A 58 -50.01 -1.02 24.14
N THR A 59 -50.70 -1.98 23.53
CA THR A 59 -51.73 -2.78 24.13
C THR A 59 -51.24 -4.21 24.28
N TYR A 60 -51.21 -4.72 25.50
CA TYR A 60 -50.90 -6.11 25.79
C TYR A 60 -52.18 -6.89 26.03
N ALA A 61 -52.52 -7.78 25.11
CA ALA A 61 -53.61 -8.71 25.19
C ALA A 61 -53.16 -9.99 25.89
N SER A 62 -53.35 -10.06 27.21
CA SER A 62 -52.86 -11.18 28.04
C SER A 62 -53.48 -12.53 27.68
N GLN A 63 -54.71 -12.56 27.16
CA GLN A 63 -55.39 -13.81 26.74
C GLN A 63 -54.76 -14.41 25.48
N ASP A 64 -54.24 -13.57 24.59
CA ASP A 64 -53.66 -13.96 23.32
C ASP A 64 -52.12 -13.95 23.31
N ASN A 65 -51.49 -13.55 24.40
CA ASN A 65 -50.04 -13.31 24.53
C ASN A 65 -49.49 -12.43 23.39
N LYS A 66 -50.25 -11.36 23.05
CA LYS A 66 -49.90 -10.45 21.95
C LYS A 66 -49.71 -9.02 22.40
N LEU A 67 -48.75 -8.35 21.77
CA LEU A 67 -48.47 -6.95 21.86
C LEU A 67 -48.91 -6.23 20.60
N ILE A 68 -49.87 -5.32 20.69
CA ILE A 68 -50.30 -4.46 19.59
C ILE A 68 -49.66 -3.09 19.85
N ILE A 69 -48.82 -2.65 18.92
CA ILE A 69 -48.02 -1.46 19.03
C ILE A 69 -48.42 -0.49 17.92
N GLU A 70 -48.76 0.74 18.30
CA GLU A 70 -49.12 1.81 17.36
C GLU A 70 -48.04 2.89 17.35
N GLY A 71 -47.60 3.24 16.11
CA GLY A 71 -46.49 4.11 15.82
C GLY A 71 -46.67 5.61 16.01
N PRO A 72 -45.59 6.33 15.78
CA PRO A 72 -44.34 5.89 15.17
C PRO A 72 -43.52 4.96 16.08
N ILE A 73 -43.27 3.75 15.58
CA ILE A 73 -42.50 2.73 16.30
C ILE A 73 -41.03 2.86 15.94
N ARG A 74 -40.17 2.80 16.96
CA ARG A 74 -38.73 2.63 16.78
C ARG A 74 -38.24 1.49 17.65
N LEU A 75 -37.80 0.41 17.03
CA LEU A 75 -37.17 -0.72 17.68
C LEU A 75 -35.67 -0.66 17.42
N THR A 76 -34.87 -0.71 18.47
CA THR A 76 -33.41 -0.73 18.39
C THR A 76 -32.91 -2.03 19.02
N ASP A 77 -32.11 -2.81 18.27
CA ASP A 77 -31.51 -4.07 18.74
C ASP A 77 -30.06 -3.84 19.22
N THR A 78 -29.53 -4.76 20.01
CA THR A 78 -28.14 -4.77 20.52
C THR A 78 -27.07 -4.73 19.42
N LYS A 79 -27.42 -5.10 18.18
CA LYS A 79 -26.51 -5.14 17.01
C LYS A 79 -26.61 -3.90 16.09
N SER A 80 -27.06 -2.75 16.62
CA SER A 80 -27.24 -1.51 15.85
C SER A 80 -28.22 -1.61 14.67
N THR A 81 -29.17 -2.55 14.72
CA THR A 81 -30.30 -2.60 13.81
C THR A 81 -31.40 -1.69 14.32
N ILE A 82 -31.88 -0.78 13.48
CA ILE A 82 -33.00 0.11 13.79
C ILE A 82 -34.17 -0.27 12.87
N ILE A 83 -35.33 -0.57 13.44
CA ILE A 83 -36.56 -0.77 12.70
C ILE A 83 -37.52 0.38 13.06
N LEU A 84 -37.96 1.10 12.04
CA LEU A 84 -39.00 2.11 12.12
C LEU A 84 -40.28 1.52 11.50
N ALA A 85 -41.45 1.72 12.10
CA ALA A 85 -42.71 1.20 11.58
C ALA A 85 -43.92 2.02 12.03
N ASP A 86 -45.03 1.87 11.34
CA ASP A 86 -46.27 2.53 11.71
C ASP A 86 -47.11 1.68 12.68
N GLN A 87 -47.14 0.36 12.47
CA GLN A 87 -47.90 -0.57 13.30
C GLN A 87 -47.14 -1.90 13.44
N ALA A 88 -47.27 -2.54 14.61
CA ALA A 88 -46.74 -3.88 14.84
C ALA A 88 -47.72 -4.68 15.72
N GLU A 89 -47.84 -5.97 15.40
CA GLU A 89 -48.51 -6.99 16.22
C GLU A 89 -47.49 -8.10 16.45
N LEU A 90 -47.00 -8.24 17.67
CA LEU A 90 -45.92 -9.13 18.03
C LEU A 90 -46.32 -10.06 19.15
N SER A 91 -45.70 -11.24 19.25
CA SER A 91 -45.76 -12.10 20.43
C SER A 91 -45.13 -11.41 21.63
N GLU A 92 -45.47 -11.85 22.85
CA GLU A 92 -44.93 -11.32 24.12
C GLU A 92 -43.39 -11.35 24.14
N ASP A 93 -42.80 -12.40 23.59
CA ASP A 93 -41.34 -12.60 23.49
C ASP A 93 -40.68 -11.85 22.29
N LEU A 94 -41.45 -11.07 21.52
CA LEU A 94 -41.01 -10.34 20.35
C LEU A 94 -40.37 -11.20 19.25
N THR A 95 -40.62 -12.53 19.27
CA THR A 95 -40.00 -13.47 18.31
C THR A 95 -40.82 -13.71 17.07
N THR A 96 -42.14 -13.54 17.16
CA THR A 96 -43.08 -13.72 16.04
C THR A 96 -44.00 -12.51 15.89
N GLY A 97 -44.55 -12.30 14.68
CA GLY A 97 -45.55 -11.26 14.47
C GLY A 97 -45.46 -10.56 13.11
N ILE A 98 -46.21 -9.47 13.00
CA ILE A 98 -46.39 -8.68 11.78
C ILE A 98 -46.04 -7.23 12.07
N ILE A 99 -45.20 -6.63 11.21
CA ILE A 99 -44.84 -5.21 11.25
C ILE A 99 -45.24 -4.60 9.89
N LYS A 100 -45.96 -3.47 9.92
CA LYS A 100 -46.45 -2.78 8.70
C LYS A 100 -45.66 -1.48 8.48
N SER A 101 -45.47 -1.12 7.20
CA SER A 101 -44.77 0.11 6.77
C SER A 101 -43.38 0.23 7.40
N ALA A 102 -42.60 -0.85 7.35
CA ALA A 102 -41.32 -0.92 8.07
C ALA A 102 -40.17 -0.38 7.23
N LYS A 103 -39.27 0.36 7.90
CA LYS A 103 -37.95 0.74 7.40
C LYS A 103 -36.89 0.18 8.33
N ILE A 104 -36.05 -0.73 7.80
CA ILE A 104 -34.94 -1.35 8.53
C ILE A 104 -33.65 -0.67 8.12
N ILE A 105 -32.81 -0.29 9.10
CA ILE A 105 -31.47 0.25 8.91
C ILE A 105 -30.49 -0.75 9.54
N LEU A 106 -29.68 -1.40 8.68
CA LEU A 106 -28.68 -2.41 9.07
C LEU A 106 -27.29 -1.79 9.07
N GLY A 107 -26.63 -1.77 10.22
CA GLY A 107 -25.21 -1.40 10.33
C GLY A 107 -24.83 -0.05 9.74
N HIS A 108 -25.72 0.92 9.73
CA HIS A 108 -25.56 2.27 9.16
C HIS A 108 -25.36 2.34 7.62
N HIS A 109 -25.30 1.22 6.93
CA HIS A 109 -24.94 1.17 5.50
C HIS A 109 -26.06 0.67 4.58
N VAL A 110 -26.99 -0.15 5.06
CA VAL A 110 -28.08 -0.73 4.24
C VAL A 110 -29.41 -0.29 4.79
N GLN A 111 -30.27 0.29 3.93
CA GLN A 111 -31.63 0.66 4.23
C GLN A 111 -32.59 -0.24 3.46
N ILE A 112 -33.56 -0.85 4.14
CA ILE A 112 -34.59 -1.69 3.56
C ILE A 112 -35.95 -1.12 3.95
N ALA A 113 -36.76 -0.75 2.98
CA ALA A 113 -38.16 -0.42 3.19
C ALA A 113 -39.03 -1.60 2.80
N ALA A 114 -40.04 -1.94 3.59
CA ALA A 114 -40.96 -3.03 3.34
C ALA A 114 -42.40 -2.62 3.69
N ALA A 115 -43.35 -2.95 2.84
CA ALA A 115 -44.77 -2.72 3.14
C ALA A 115 -45.24 -3.56 4.33
N LYS A 116 -44.73 -4.79 4.44
CA LYS A 116 -45.06 -5.72 5.53
C LYS A 116 -43.85 -6.60 5.83
N ILE A 117 -43.59 -6.82 7.10
CA ILE A 117 -42.64 -7.82 7.60
C ILE A 117 -43.39 -8.83 8.44
N LEU A 118 -43.15 -10.11 8.19
CA LEU A 118 -43.64 -11.24 8.95
C LEU A 118 -42.45 -11.97 9.58
N GLN A 119 -42.36 -11.93 10.89
CA GLN A 119 -41.40 -12.72 11.65
C GLN A 119 -42.11 -14.03 12.05
N LYS A 120 -41.75 -15.13 11.40
CA LYS A 120 -42.38 -16.45 11.64
C LYS A 120 -41.84 -17.13 12.89
N ASP A 121 -40.54 -16.99 13.09
CA ASP A 121 -39.83 -17.56 14.23
C ASP A 121 -38.49 -16.82 14.44
N THR A 122 -37.66 -17.31 15.30
CA THR A 122 -36.33 -16.73 15.57
C THR A 122 -35.35 -16.83 14.39
N ARG A 123 -35.58 -17.77 13.44
CA ARG A 123 -34.74 -18.05 12.28
C ARG A 123 -35.16 -17.27 11.05
N TYR A 124 -36.46 -17.26 10.71
CA TYR A 124 -36.96 -16.73 9.45
C TYR A 124 -37.69 -15.41 9.59
N LEU A 125 -37.29 -14.43 8.78
CA LEU A 125 -37.97 -13.16 8.61
C LEU A 125 -38.37 -13.03 7.12
N GLU A 126 -39.66 -12.85 6.85
CA GLU A 126 -40.17 -12.56 5.52
C GLU A 126 -40.57 -11.09 5.39
N ALA A 127 -40.21 -10.46 4.30
CA ALA A 127 -40.62 -9.09 4.02
C ALA A 127 -41.22 -9.02 2.60
N PHE A 128 -42.24 -8.18 2.43
CA PHE A 128 -43.03 -8.07 1.21
C PHE A 128 -42.99 -6.65 0.65
N ASN A 129 -42.98 -6.54 -0.69
CA ASN A 129 -42.94 -5.29 -1.44
C ASN A 129 -41.81 -4.37 -0.95
N ILE A 130 -40.59 -4.82 -1.18
CA ILE A 130 -39.40 -4.22 -0.62
C ILE A 130 -38.63 -3.37 -1.61
N ALA A 131 -37.95 -2.36 -1.06
CA ALA A 131 -36.89 -1.61 -1.70
C ALA A 131 -35.67 -1.56 -0.77
N ALA A 132 -34.51 -2.01 -1.25
CA ALA A 132 -33.26 -2.03 -0.51
C ALA A 132 -32.18 -1.23 -1.24
N THR A 133 -31.41 -0.41 -0.52
CA THR A 133 -30.29 0.37 -1.06
C THR A 133 -29.24 0.58 0.01
N SER A 134 -27.97 0.77 -0.40
CA SER A 134 -26.90 1.27 0.47
C SER A 134 -26.64 2.77 0.31
N CYS A 135 -27.36 3.44 -0.59
CA CYS A 135 -27.26 4.88 -0.73
C CYS A 135 -27.89 5.60 0.48
N HIS A 136 -27.29 6.70 0.92
CA HIS A 136 -27.94 7.60 1.88
C HIS A 136 -29.17 8.23 1.22
N VAL A 137 -30.36 7.75 1.61
CA VAL A 137 -31.62 8.31 1.14
C VAL A 137 -32.05 9.38 2.14
N CYS A 138 -31.79 10.65 1.84
CA CYS A 138 -32.43 11.79 2.51
C CYS A 138 -33.83 12.01 1.92
N PHE A 139 -34.78 12.47 2.72
CA PHE A 139 -36.17 12.71 2.36
C PHE A 139 -36.40 13.04 0.88
N ASN A 140 -37.23 12.21 0.21
CA ASN A 140 -37.72 12.37 -1.17
C ASN A 140 -36.68 12.35 -2.32
N LYS A 141 -35.47 11.88 -2.11
CA LYS A 141 -34.51 11.68 -3.21
C LYS A 141 -34.51 10.21 -3.66
N ILE A 142 -34.57 10.01 -4.98
CA ILE A 142 -34.40 8.69 -5.59
C ILE A 142 -32.96 8.24 -5.36
N PRO A 143 -32.72 7.04 -4.79
CA PRO A 143 -31.35 6.55 -4.62
C PRO A 143 -30.71 6.27 -5.99
N LEU A 144 -29.38 6.40 -6.09
CA LEU A 144 -28.65 6.10 -7.32
C LEU A 144 -28.92 4.67 -7.79
N TRP A 145 -29.02 3.73 -6.87
CA TRP A 145 -29.42 2.36 -7.16
C TRP A 145 -30.27 1.77 -6.03
N GLN A 146 -31.16 0.87 -6.38
CA GLN A 146 -31.97 0.11 -5.44
C GLN A 146 -32.34 -1.27 -6.00
N ILE A 147 -32.54 -2.23 -5.10
CA ILE A 147 -33.13 -3.53 -5.42
C ILE A 147 -34.56 -3.51 -4.95
N ARG A 148 -35.53 -3.69 -5.85
CA ARG A 148 -36.93 -3.93 -5.50
C ARG A 148 -37.26 -5.42 -5.65
N ALA A 149 -38.02 -5.99 -4.73
CA ALA A 149 -38.46 -7.36 -4.82
C ALA A 149 -39.89 -7.52 -4.26
N LYS A 150 -40.62 -8.51 -4.76
CA LYS A 150 -41.97 -8.84 -4.21
C LYS A 150 -41.84 -9.42 -2.81
N LYS A 151 -40.86 -10.29 -2.59
CA LYS A 151 -40.62 -10.95 -1.31
C LYS A 151 -39.15 -11.13 -1.05
N ILE A 152 -38.75 -10.98 0.22
CA ILE A 152 -37.46 -11.39 0.77
C ILE A 152 -37.70 -12.41 1.88
N ILE A 153 -36.82 -13.40 1.97
CA ILE A 153 -36.74 -14.32 3.08
C ILE A 153 -35.30 -14.23 3.63
N GLN A 154 -35.15 -13.75 4.84
CA GLN A 154 -33.89 -13.76 5.57
C GLN A 154 -33.80 -15.00 6.45
N ASP A 155 -32.83 -15.86 6.20
CA ASP A 155 -32.42 -16.93 7.12
C ASP A 155 -31.29 -16.42 8.02
N LYS A 156 -31.62 -16.12 9.28
CA LYS A 156 -30.68 -15.59 10.27
C LYS A 156 -29.62 -16.63 10.71
N PHE A 157 -29.93 -17.92 10.57
CA PHE A 157 -29.00 -19.00 10.93
C PHE A 157 -27.96 -19.20 9.83
N GLU A 158 -28.39 -19.38 8.58
CA GLU A 158 -27.50 -19.50 7.42
C GLU A 158 -26.90 -18.15 6.98
N LYS A 159 -27.43 -17.05 7.52
CA LYS A 159 -27.04 -15.68 7.16
C LYS A 159 -27.16 -15.43 5.65
N GLN A 160 -28.29 -15.81 5.09
CA GLN A 160 -28.63 -15.64 3.68
C GLN A 160 -29.93 -14.86 3.53
N ILE A 161 -30.02 -14.09 2.45
CA ILE A 161 -31.23 -13.37 2.05
C ILE A 161 -31.63 -13.84 0.66
N TYR A 162 -32.83 -14.42 0.56
CA TYR A 162 -33.42 -14.87 -0.68
C TYR A 162 -34.41 -13.83 -1.17
N PHE A 163 -34.29 -13.42 -2.42
CA PHE A 163 -35.17 -12.47 -3.09
C PHE A 163 -35.99 -13.16 -4.14
N GLU A 164 -37.29 -12.87 -4.18
CA GLU A 164 -38.21 -13.29 -5.22
C GLU A 164 -38.63 -12.09 -6.06
N HIS A 165 -38.55 -12.22 -7.39
CA HIS A 165 -38.83 -11.18 -8.37
C HIS A 165 -38.01 -9.90 -8.12
N ALA A 166 -36.68 -10.06 -8.03
CA ALA A 166 -35.80 -8.96 -7.80
C ALA A 166 -35.56 -8.11 -9.05
N GLN A 167 -35.64 -6.81 -8.92
CA GLN A 167 -35.28 -5.82 -9.95
C GLN A 167 -34.17 -4.93 -9.43
N LEU A 168 -33.05 -4.89 -10.13
CA LEU A 168 -32.04 -3.84 -9.92
C LEU A 168 -32.48 -2.60 -10.69
N ARG A 169 -32.58 -1.47 -10.01
CA ARG A 169 -32.95 -0.18 -10.59
C ARG A 169 -31.83 0.83 -10.38
N VAL A 170 -31.55 1.63 -11.39
CA VAL A 170 -30.63 2.77 -11.35
C VAL A 170 -31.44 4.02 -11.66
N LEU A 171 -31.41 5.02 -10.77
CA LEU A 171 -32.26 6.22 -10.86
C LEU A 171 -33.74 5.87 -11.10
N ASP A 172 -34.22 4.83 -10.45
CA ASP A 172 -35.56 4.24 -10.56
C ASP A 172 -35.89 3.59 -11.92
N ILE A 173 -34.94 3.47 -12.84
CA ILE A 173 -35.11 2.74 -14.11
C ILE A 173 -34.71 1.28 -13.89
N PRO A 174 -35.58 0.29 -14.21
CA PRO A 174 -35.24 -1.12 -14.10
C PRO A 174 -34.22 -1.52 -15.17
N VAL A 175 -33.01 -1.87 -14.73
CA VAL A 175 -31.88 -2.23 -15.62
C VAL A 175 -31.63 -3.74 -15.65
N PHE A 176 -32.11 -4.47 -14.63
CA PHE A 176 -31.92 -5.92 -14.54
C PHE A 176 -33.01 -6.58 -13.71
N TYR A 177 -33.46 -7.80 -14.11
CA TYR A 177 -34.48 -8.58 -13.44
C TYR A 177 -34.02 -10.02 -13.22
N LEU A 178 -34.23 -10.53 -11.99
CA LEU A 178 -34.02 -11.92 -11.61
C LEU A 178 -35.26 -12.49 -10.93
N PRO A 179 -35.83 -13.62 -11.42
CA PRO A 179 -36.95 -14.29 -10.75
C PRO A 179 -36.61 -14.71 -9.33
N ARG A 180 -35.40 -15.21 -9.12
CA ARG A 180 -34.85 -15.57 -7.80
C ARG A 180 -33.40 -15.11 -7.71
N MET A 181 -33.03 -14.54 -6.58
CA MET A 181 -31.67 -14.09 -6.28
C MET A 181 -31.33 -14.41 -4.82
N ARG A 182 -30.11 -14.82 -4.55
CA ARG A 182 -29.60 -15.04 -3.20
C ARG A 182 -28.42 -14.11 -2.95
N LEU A 183 -28.45 -13.38 -1.83
CA LEU A 183 -27.35 -12.55 -1.35
C LEU A 183 -26.98 -12.95 0.08
N PRO A 184 -25.73 -12.80 0.47
CA PRO A 184 -25.34 -12.96 1.86
C PRO A 184 -25.96 -11.86 2.73
N ASP A 185 -26.30 -12.22 3.95
CA ASP A 185 -26.69 -11.24 4.98
C ASP A 185 -25.55 -10.25 5.22
N PRO A 186 -25.81 -8.94 5.35
CA PRO A 186 -24.78 -7.92 5.62
C PRO A 186 -23.94 -8.16 6.88
N SER A 187 -24.40 -8.97 7.82
CA SER A 187 -23.61 -9.39 8.98
C SER A 187 -22.47 -10.36 8.65
N LEU A 188 -22.49 -10.98 7.46
CA LEU A 188 -21.40 -11.81 6.97
C LEU A 188 -20.29 -10.94 6.37
N LYS A 189 -19.14 -10.95 7.00
CA LYS A 189 -17.95 -10.24 6.49
C LYS A 189 -17.44 -10.81 5.16
N ARG A 190 -17.64 -12.12 4.89
CA ARG A 190 -17.15 -12.83 3.69
C ARG A 190 -18.13 -13.94 3.31
N ALA A 191 -18.65 -13.89 2.10
CA ALA A 191 -19.57 -14.92 1.58
C ALA A 191 -19.27 -15.21 0.10
N THR A 192 -19.46 -16.48 -0.31
CA THR A 192 -19.36 -16.88 -1.71
C THR A 192 -20.48 -16.25 -2.54
N GLY A 193 -20.12 -15.68 -3.70
CA GLY A 193 -21.09 -15.06 -4.62
C GLY A 193 -20.45 -14.14 -5.65
N PHE A 194 -21.28 -13.61 -6.53
CA PHE A 194 -20.85 -12.61 -7.50
C PHE A 194 -20.52 -11.30 -6.81
N LEU A 195 -19.39 -10.71 -7.24
CA LEU A 195 -19.04 -9.34 -6.88
C LEU A 195 -19.58 -8.38 -7.95
N VAL A 196 -19.47 -7.08 -7.68
CA VAL A 196 -19.93 -6.04 -8.59
C VAL A 196 -19.22 -6.17 -9.94
N PRO A 197 -19.93 -6.32 -11.05
CA PRO A 197 -19.34 -6.31 -12.38
C PRO A 197 -18.63 -4.99 -12.67
N LYS A 198 -17.53 -5.06 -13.43
CA LYS A 198 -16.75 -3.88 -13.83
C LYS A 198 -16.71 -3.77 -15.34
N LEU A 199 -16.92 -2.56 -15.85
CA LEU A 199 -16.61 -2.23 -17.24
C LEU A 199 -15.15 -1.80 -17.33
N LYS A 200 -14.43 -2.33 -18.33
CA LYS A 200 -13.07 -1.90 -18.67
C LYS A 200 -13.06 -1.50 -20.13
N THR A 201 -12.59 -0.28 -20.40
CA THR A 201 -12.42 0.26 -21.76
C THR A 201 -10.93 0.55 -21.97
N SER A 202 -10.37 0.09 -23.06
CA SER A 202 -9.03 0.46 -23.50
C SER A 202 -8.98 0.57 -25.02
N THR A 203 -8.02 1.31 -25.56
CA THR A 203 -7.80 1.45 -27.00
C THR A 203 -7.39 0.12 -27.64
N VAL A 204 -6.74 -0.77 -26.88
CA VAL A 204 -6.23 -2.06 -27.34
C VAL A 204 -7.32 -3.14 -27.31
N LEU A 205 -8.07 -3.24 -26.20
CA LEU A 205 -9.02 -4.33 -25.95
C LEU A 205 -10.49 -3.97 -26.20
N ASN A 206 -10.79 -2.70 -26.54
CA ASN A 206 -12.13 -2.14 -26.60
C ASN A 206 -12.86 -2.20 -25.24
N THR A 207 -14.16 -1.92 -25.25
CA THR A 207 -15.00 -2.01 -24.04
C THR A 207 -15.36 -3.47 -23.77
N GLY A 208 -15.10 -3.92 -22.56
CA GLY A 208 -15.42 -5.25 -22.08
C GLY A 208 -15.98 -5.25 -20.67
N ILE A 209 -16.53 -6.37 -20.27
CA ILE A 209 -17.11 -6.59 -18.94
C ILE A 209 -16.32 -7.64 -18.18
N LYS A 210 -16.03 -7.35 -16.92
CA LYS A 210 -15.46 -8.26 -15.91
C LYS A 210 -16.55 -8.63 -14.91
N VAL A 211 -16.76 -9.94 -14.69
CA VAL A 211 -17.78 -10.43 -13.74
C VAL A 211 -17.10 -11.30 -12.68
N PRO A 212 -16.60 -10.72 -11.58
CA PRO A 212 -15.91 -11.49 -10.56
C PRO A 212 -16.87 -12.39 -9.78
N TYR A 213 -16.47 -13.64 -9.53
CA TYR A 213 -17.13 -14.58 -8.65
C TYR A 213 -16.18 -14.97 -7.51
N PHE A 214 -16.56 -14.61 -6.30
CA PHE A 214 -15.80 -14.85 -5.08
C PHE A 214 -16.23 -16.18 -4.47
N ILE A 215 -15.27 -17.01 -4.11
CA ILE A 215 -15.44 -18.32 -3.47
C ILE A 215 -14.73 -18.27 -2.12
N ARG A 216 -15.50 -18.31 -1.03
CA ARG A 216 -14.97 -18.51 0.29
C ARG A 216 -14.64 -20.00 0.45
N VAL A 217 -13.36 -20.37 0.38
CA VAL A 217 -12.91 -21.75 0.59
C VAL A 217 -12.95 -22.11 2.08
N ASP A 218 -12.47 -21.16 2.94
CA ASP A 218 -12.46 -21.33 4.39
C ASP A 218 -12.42 -19.93 5.06
N LYS A 219 -12.33 -19.90 6.41
CA LYS A 219 -12.20 -18.65 7.19
C LYS A 219 -10.97 -17.84 6.81
N HIS A 220 -9.90 -18.50 6.41
CA HIS A 220 -8.58 -17.90 6.16
C HIS A 220 -8.14 -17.96 4.69
N LYS A 221 -8.94 -18.54 3.80
CA LYS A 221 -8.61 -18.66 2.38
C LYS A 221 -9.82 -18.43 1.49
N ASP A 222 -9.55 -17.82 0.34
CA ASP A 222 -10.55 -17.55 -0.69
C ASP A 222 -9.94 -17.62 -2.09
N PHE A 223 -10.82 -17.78 -3.05
CA PHE A 223 -10.51 -17.81 -4.46
C PHE A 223 -11.51 -16.91 -5.21
N THR A 224 -11.03 -16.12 -6.16
CA THR A 224 -11.87 -15.30 -7.03
C THR A 224 -11.58 -15.65 -8.48
N ILE A 225 -12.60 -15.95 -9.23
CA ILE A 225 -12.52 -16.14 -10.69
C ILE A 225 -13.19 -14.95 -11.33
N THR A 226 -12.54 -14.33 -12.33
CA THR A 226 -13.07 -13.17 -13.03
C THR A 226 -13.02 -13.36 -14.53
N PRO A 227 -14.07 -13.89 -15.16
CA PRO A 227 -14.21 -13.82 -16.61
C PRO A 227 -14.18 -12.36 -17.06
N PHE A 228 -13.32 -12.06 -18.03
CA PHE A 228 -13.28 -10.79 -18.75
C PHE A 228 -13.56 -11.05 -20.22
N TYR A 229 -14.58 -10.45 -20.74
CA TYR A 229 -14.98 -10.57 -22.13
C TYR A 229 -15.09 -9.22 -22.81
N SER A 230 -14.44 -9.08 -23.97
CA SER A 230 -14.60 -7.98 -24.92
C SER A 230 -14.57 -8.52 -26.35
N PRO A 231 -14.88 -7.72 -27.39
CA PRO A 231 -14.74 -8.15 -28.79
C PRO A 231 -13.32 -8.61 -29.17
N LYS A 232 -12.30 -8.15 -28.41
CA LYS A 232 -10.89 -8.42 -28.67
C LYS A 232 -10.32 -9.53 -27.79
N THR A 233 -10.91 -9.81 -26.62
CA THR A 233 -10.33 -10.79 -25.68
C THR A 233 -11.36 -11.63 -24.94
N LYS A 234 -10.96 -12.88 -24.66
CA LYS A 234 -11.60 -13.81 -23.72
C LYS A 234 -10.55 -14.18 -22.68
N THR A 235 -10.65 -13.58 -21.50
CA THR A 235 -9.66 -13.76 -20.41
C THR A 235 -10.36 -14.35 -19.19
N MET A 236 -9.68 -15.28 -18.54
CA MET A 236 -10.05 -15.82 -17.24
C MET A 236 -9.00 -15.37 -16.24
N GLU A 237 -9.31 -14.36 -15.43
CA GLU A 237 -8.45 -13.93 -14.32
C GLU A 237 -8.76 -14.77 -13.08
N TYR A 238 -7.76 -15.05 -12.27
CA TYR A 238 -7.93 -15.72 -10.99
C TYR A 238 -7.09 -15.04 -9.91
N ARG A 239 -7.61 -15.10 -8.67
CA ARG A 239 -6.94 -14.62 -7.47
C ARG A 239 -7.14 -15.61 -6.34
N TYR A 240 -6.05 -16.05 -5.73
CA TYR A 240 -6.07 -16.86 -4.52
C TYR A 240 -5.42 -16.10 -3.37
N ARG A 241 -6.08 -16.12 -2.21
CA ARG A 241 -5.55 -15.52 -0.98
C ARG A 241 -5.65 -16.50 0.16
N GLN A 242 -4.57 -16.58 0.93
CA GLN A 242 -4.55 -17.38 2.15
C GLN A 242 -3.82 -16.65 3.26
N ALA A 243 -4.44 -16.56 4.43
CA ALA A 243 -3.81 -16.15 5.67
C ALA A 243 -3.41 -17.37 6.48
N PHE A 244 -2.20 -17.37 7.00
CA PHE A 244 -1.63 -18.36 7.90
C PHE A 244 -1.45 -17.74 9.28
N SER A 245 -1.16 -18.52 10.30
CA SER A 245 -0.85 -18.00 11.65
C SER A 245 0.40 -17.12 11.65
N SER A 246 1.35 -17.39 10.77
CA SER A 246 2.64 -16.69 10.66
C SER A 246 2.77 -15.79 9.44
N GLY A 247 1.74 -15.67 8.59
CA GLY A 247 1.88 -14.87 7.38
C GLY A 247 0.69 -14.90 6.44
N SER A 248 0.93 -14.52 5.18
CA SER A 248 -0.09 -14.50 4.14
C SER A 248 0.50 -14.78 2.76
N MET A 249 -0.34 -15.28 1.87
CA MET A 249 -0.01 -15.54 0.48
C MET A 249 -1.12 -15.01 -0.42
N LEU A 250 -0.73 -14.36 -1.52
CA LEU A 250 -1.57 -13.90 -2.60
C LEU A 250 -1.03 -14.44 -3.91
N ILE A 251 -1.90 -15.01 -4.73
CA ILE A 251 -1.57 -15.42 -6.10
C ILE A 251 -2.60 -14.78 -7.03
N ASP A 252 -2.12 -14.04 -8.02
CA ASP A 252 -2.92 -13.46 -9.10
C ASP A 252 -2.44 -14.00 -10.44
N GLY A 253 -3.36 -14.25 -11.36
CA GLY A 253 -2.99 -14.66 -12.69
C GLY A 253 -4.15 -14.60 -13.68
N ALA A 254 -3.82 -14.86 -14.94
CA ALA A 254 -4.82 -14.93 -16.00
C ALA A 254 -4.39 -15.88 -17.13
N PHE A 255 -5.40 -16.46 -17.77
CA PHE A 255 -5.30 -17.17 -19.04
C PHE A 255 -6.15 -16.44 -20.08
N THR A 256 -5.55 -16.15 -21.22
CA THR A 256 -6.14 -15.30 -22.24
C THR A 256 -6.03 -15.92 -23.63
N ARG A 257 -7.10 -15.76 -24.43
CA ARG A 257 -7.08 -15.85 -25.89
C ARG A 257 -7.63 -14.55 -26.46
N ASP A 258 -6.89 -13.90 -27.32
CA ASP A 258 -7.23 -12.60 -27.88
C ASP A 258 -6.96 -12.53 -29.39
N THR A 259 -7.40 -11.42 -29.98
CA THR A 259 -7.20 -11.16 -31.41
C THR A 259 -5.85 -10.47 -31.71
N LEU A 260 -5.08 -10.12 -30.68
CA LEU A 260 -3.73 -9.52 -30.83
C LEU A 260 -2.71 -10.60 -31.21
N ARG A 261 -2.86 -11.80 -30.60
CA ARG A 261 -2.07 -13.00 -30.91
C ARG A 261 -3.01 -14.22 -30.99
N PRO A 262 -3.72 -14.41 -32.11
CA PRO A 262 -4.86 -15.35 -32.22
C PRO A 262 -4.49 -16.82 -32.00
N THR A 263 -3.27 -17.20 -32.32
CA THR A 263 -2.77 -18.60 -32.24
C THR A 263 -2.21 -18.96 -30.88
N GLU A 264 -2.00 -17.96 -30.00
CA GLU A 264 -1.30 -18.16 -28.73
C GLU A 264 -2.27 -18.10 -27.54
N THR A 265 -1.99 -18.90 -26.53
CA THR A 265 -2.57 -18.69 -25.20
C THR A 265 -1.61 -17.82 -24.41
N ARG A 266 -2.07 -16.67 -24.01
CA ARG A 266 -1.31 -15.66 -23.26
C ARG A 266 -1.68 -15.69 -21.80
N GLY A 267 -0.88 -15.08 -20.95
CA GLY A 267 -1.21 -14.97 -19.53
C GLY A 267 -0.03 -14.63 -18.65
N TYR A 268 -0.32 -14.53 -17.38
CA TYR A 268 0.67 -14.23 -16.34
C TYR A 268 0.33 -14.96 -15.03
N ILE A 269 1.32 -15.08 -14.18
CA ILE A 269 1.16 -15.47 -12.79
C ILE A 269 2.06 -14.62 -11.90
N PHE A 270 1.47 -13.96 -10.90
CA PHE A 270 2.17 -13.25 -9.86
C PHE A 270 1.80 -13.85 -8.51
N SER A 271 2.80 -14.04 -7.65
CA SER A 271 2.58 -14.49 -6.28
C SER A 271 3.40 -13.65 -5.31
N ASN A 272 2.80 -13.30 -4.18
CA ASN A 272 3.47 -12.65 -3.08
C ASN A 272 3.12 -13.39 -1.78
N ALA A 273 4.13 -13.84 -1.04
CA ALA A 273 3.95 -14.46 0.25
C ALA A 273 4.94 -13.86 1.26
N ASN A 274 4.46 -13.60 2.47
CA ASN A 274 5.26 -13.07 3.56
C ASN A 274 4.97 -13.88 4.82
N PHE A 275 6.02 -14.37 5.49
CA PHE A 275 5.93 -15.18 6.69
C PHE A 275 6.89 -14.65 7.76
N ILE A 276 6.38 -14.51 8.97
CA ILE A 276 7.20 -14.24 10.14
C ILE A 276 7.57 -15.61 10.75
N LEU A 277 8.84 -15.96 10.65
CA LEU A 277 9.37 -17.22 11.15
C LEU A 277 9.81 -17.09 12.62
N GLN A 278 10.24 -18.21 13.22
CA GLN A 278 10.79 -18.21 14.56
C GLN A 278 12.00 -17.28 14.68
N SER A 279 12.25 -16.76 15.87
CA SER A 279 13.36 -15.83 16.17
C SER A 279 13.30 -14.49 15.44
N GLY A 280 12.14 -14.13 14.84
CA GLY A 280 11.91 -12.84 14.20
C GLY A 280 12.48 -12.72 12.79
N TYR A 281 12.73 -13.83 12.10
CA TYR A 281 13.02 -13.81 10.67
C TYR A 281 11.75 -13.57 9.87
N ASN A 282 11.88 -12.76 8.82
CA ASN A 282 10.84 -12.54 7.81
C ASN A 282 11.25 -13.23 6.51
N LEU A 283 10.38 -14.11 6.02
CA LEU A 283 10.54 -14.78 4.73
C LEU A 283 9.56 -14.15 3.74
N ALA A 284 10.09 -13.50 2.71
CA ALA A 284 9.33 -12.98 1.59
C ALA A 284 9.60 -13.79 0.32
N VAL A 285 8.53 -14.20 -0.35
CA VAL A 285 8.58 -14.92 -1.62
C VAL A 285 7.76 -14.15 -2.64
N GLN A 286 8.39 -13.78 -3.75
CA GLN A 286 7.75 -13.13 -4.88
C GLN A 286 7.99 -13.96 -6.13
N LEU A 287 6.94 -14.31 -6.84
CA LEU A 287 7.00 -14.94 -8.15
C LEU A 287 6.37 -14.01 -9.17
N GLN A 288 7.08 -13.75 -10.27
CA GLN A 288 6.56 -13.00 -11.41
C GLN A 288 6.91 -13.74 -12.70
N ALA A 289 5.91 -14.14 -13.44
CA ALA A 289 6.07 -14.73 -14.74
C ALA A 289 4.98 -14.25 -15.69
N VAL A 290 5.36 -14.00 -16.93
CA VAL A 290 4.46 -13.66 -18.03
C VAL A 290 4.88 -14.47 -19.26
N ARG A 291 3.91 -14.81 -20.09
CA ARG A 291 4.20 -15.64 -21.27
C ARG A 291 4.77 -14.84 -22.44
N ASP A 292 4.43 -13.56 -22.54
CA ASP A 292 4.94 -12.66 -23.57
C ASP A 292 5.15 -11.24 -23.03
N PRO A 293 6.15 -10.50 -23.53
CA PRO A 293 6.58 -9.22 -22.99
C PRO A 293 5.49 -8.13 -23.00
N SER A 294 4.63 -8.10 -24.02
CA SER A 294 3.64 -7.03 -24.19
C SER A 294 2.36 -7.21 -23.35
N TYR A 295 2.13 -8.41 -22.77
CA TYR A 295 0.88 -8.77 -22.12
C TYR A 295 0.50 -7.84 -20.95
N LEU A 296 1.46 -7.55 -20.07
CA LEU A 296 1.20 -6.74 -18.88
C LEU A 296 0.77 -5.31 -19.24
N PHE A 297 1.41 -4.73 -20.24
CA PHE A 297 1.13 -3.39 -20.74
C PHE A 297 -0.23 -3.33 -21.46
N GLU A 298 -0.49 -4.24 -22.40
CA GLU A 298 -1.71 -4.29 -23.21
C GLU A 298 -2.96 -4.52 -22.36
N TYR A 299 -2.83 -5.28 -21.26
CA TYR A 299 -3.91 -5.55 -20.32
C TYR A 299 -3.97 -4.57 -19.14
N ASP A 300 -3.06 -3.58 -19.09
CA ASP A 300 -2.97 -2.57 -18.02
C ASP A 300 -2.97 -3.22 -16.63
N LEU A 301 -2.11 -4.23 -16.46
CA LEU A 301 -1.96 -5.01 -15.23
C LEU A 301 -0.84 -4.49 -14.36
N ALA A 302 0.31 -4.20 -14.98
CA ALA A 302 1.48 -3.62 -14.33
C ALA A 302 2.31 -2.84 -15.33
N GLN A 303 2.96 -1.77 -14.88
CA GLN A 303 3.91 -0.98 -15.67
C GLN A 303 5.33 -1.38 -15.26
N VAL A 304 5.65 -2.63 -15.44
CA VAL A 304 6.99 -3.18 -15.20
C VAL A 304 7.55 -3.71 -16.50
N ASP A 305 8.76 -3.36 -16.80
CA ASP A 305 9.52 -3.81 -17.97
C ASP A 305 10.56 -4.88 -17.63
N ARG A 306 10.71 -5.18 -16.32
CA ARG A 306 11.53 -6.30 -15.81
C ARG A 306 10.77 -7.01 -14.71
N LEU A 307 10.68 -8.32 -14.82
CA LEU A 307 10.12 -9.19 -13.79
C LEU A 307 11.21 -9.53 -12.77
N ASN A 308 10.80 -9.66 -11.52
CA ASN A 308 11.69 -10.08 -10.44
C ASN A 308 11.03 -11.21 -9.63
N THR A 309 11.51 -12.42 -9.82
CA THR A 309 11.19 -13.54 -8.95
C THR A 309 12.22 -13.62 -7.86
N LYS A 310 11.81 -13.48 -6.60
CA LYS A 310 12.74 -13.43 -5.47
C LYS A 310 12.31 -14.26 -4.27
N LEU A 311 13.32 -14.77 -3.57
CA LEU A 311 13.23 -15.36 -2.24
C LEU A 311 14.13 -14.53 -1.32
N GLU A 312 13.56 -13.98 -0.26
CA GLU A 312 14.27 -13.12 0.68
C GLU A 312 14.01 -13.58 2.11
N LEU A 313 15.09 -13.77 2.86
CA LEU A 313 15.07 -14.05 4.29
C LEU A 313 15.78 -12.91 5.01
N SER A 314 15.05 -12.14 5.80
CA SER A 314 15.58 -10.98 6.49
C SER A 314 15.25 -10.98 7.99
N ARG A 315 16.10 -10.31 8.76
CA ARG A 315 15.90 -10.09 10.18
C ARG A 315 16.56 -8.81 10.62
N SER A 316 15.82 -7.97 11.33
CA SER A 316 16.34 -6.75 11.93
C SER A 316 16.18 -6.78 13.44
N LYS A 317 17.27 -6.45 14.13
CA LYS A 317 17.33 -6.21 15.56
C LYS A 317 17.93 -4.84 15.81
N ARG A 318 17.88 -4.35 17.05
CA ARG A 318 18.35 -3.01 17.42
C ARG A 318 19.77 -2.68 16.94
N TYR A 319 20.67 -3.67 16.99
CA TYR A 319 22.10 -3.49 16.68
C TYR A 319 22.61 -4.43 15.59
N GLN A 320 21.74 -5.17 14.94
CA GLN A 320 22.11 -6.14 13.92
C GLN A 320 20.99 -6.29 12.90
N SER A 321 21.34 -6.31 11.62
CA SER A 321 20.48 -6.77 10.53
C SER A 321 21.15 -7.89 9.75
N SER A 322 20.34 -8.74 9.14
CA SER A 322 20.81 -9.78 8.23
C SER A 322 19.75 -9.99 7.15
N GLU A 323 20.20 -10.10 5.93
CA GLU A 323 19.38 -10.37 4.75
C GLU A 323 20.08 -11.35 3.84
N VAL A 324 19.37 -12.33 3.34
CA VAL A 324 19.79 -13.22 2.26
C VAL A 324 18.71 -13.17 1.21
N LYS A 325 19.09 -12.84 -0.02
CA LYS A 325 18.19 -12.65 -1.13
C LYS A 325 18.69 -13.41 -2.34
N PHE A 326 17.80 -14.17 -2.96
CA PHE A 326 18.00 -14.80 -4.25
C PHE A 326 16.97 -14.23 -5.22
N SER A 327 17.44 -13.68 -6.34
CA SER A 327 16.61 -13.03 -7.36
C SER A 327 16.85 -13.67 -8.72
N ASN A 328 15.77 -13.82 -9.49
CA ASN A 328 15.82 -14.11 -10.91
C ASN A 328 15.10 -13.00 -11.65
N TYR A 329 15.84 -12.24 -12.46
CA TYR A 329 15.34 -11.13 -13.26
C TYR A 329 15.02 -11.62 -14.67
N HIS A 330 13.96 -11.07 -15.27
CA HIS A 330 13.61 -11.32 -16.65
C HIS A 330 13.13 -10.02 -17.31
N SER A 331 13.90 -9.53 -18.27
CA SER A 331 13.55 -8.31 -19.02
C SER A 331 12.43 -8.60 -20.02
N LEU A 332 11.50 -7.65 -20.11
CA LEU A 332 10.43 -7.62 -21.09
C LEU A 332 10.70 -6.60 -22.21
N ARG A 333 11.88 -6.00 -22.22
CA ARG A 333 12.31 -5.03 -23.23
C ARG A 333 12.79 -5.73 -24.48
N ASP A 334 12.36 -5.26 -25.63
CA ASP A 334 12.71 -5.86 -26.93
C ASP A 334 14.20 -5.67 -27.31
N ASN A 335 14.86 -4.67 -26.70
CA ASN A 335 16.27 -4.34 -26.95
C ASN A 335 17.25 -4.93 -25.93
N GLU A 336 16.78 -5.75 -25.01
CA GLU A 336 17.61 -6.43 -24.00
C GLU A 336 17.56 -7.95 -24.20
N ASP A 337 18.72 -8.60 -24.25
CA ASP A 337 18.82 -10.06 -24.24
C ASP A 337 18.94 -10.57 -22.81
N ASN A 338 18.02 -11.42 -22.38
CA ASN A 338 18.07 -12.03 -21.06
C ASN A 338 19.26 -12.98 -20.84
N ALA A 339 19.94 -13.41 -21.91
CA ALA A 339 21.13 -14.22 -21.77
C ALA A 339 22.38 -13.42 -21.39
N THR A 340 22.49 -12.16 -21.84
CA THR A 340 23.63 -11.27 -21.58
C THR A 340 23.52 -10.49 -20.28
N GLN A 341 22.29 -10.37 -19.73
CA GLN A 341 22.03 -9.65 -18.47
C GLN A 341 22.29 -10.56 -17.24
N PRO A 342 22.66 -10.01 -16.06
CA PRO A 342 22.80 -10.78 -14.82
C PRO A 342 21.44 -11.23 -14.30
N THR A 343 20.88 -12.27 -14.90
CA THR A 343 19.51 -12.72 -14.61
C THR A 343 19.38 -13.41 -13.27
N VAL A 344 20.42 -14.10 -12.79
CA VAL A 344 20.40 -14.75 -11.47
C VAL A 344 21.36 -14.03 -10.55
N VAL A 345 20.84 -13.54 -9.44
CA VAL A 345 21.60 -12.78 -8.45
C VAL A 345 21.34 -13.35 -7.05
N ALA A 346 22.43 -13.72 -6.37
CA ALA A 346 22.42 -14.12 -4.97
C ALA A 346 23.13 -13.07 -4.14
N GLU A 347 22.48 -12.57 -3.10
CA GLU A 347 22.98 -11.53 -2.21
C GLU A 347 22.82 -11.95 -0.76
N ALA A 348 23.82 -11.65 0.06
CA ALA A 348 23.70 -11.73 1.50
C ALA A 348 24.38 -10.55 2.18
N VAL A 349 23.71 -9.92 3.13
CA VAL A 349 24.22 -8.79 3.89
C VAL A 349 24.02 -9.05 5.39
N ILE A 350 25.07 -8.86 6.16
CA ILE A 350 25.03 -8.91 7.61
C ILE A 350 25.66 -7.61 8.13
N GLU A 351 24.89 -6.85 8.88
CA GLU A 351 25.32 -5.60 9.48
C GLU A 351 25.25 -5.69 11.01
N GLY A 352 26.21 -5.06 11.66
CA GLY A 352 26.25 -4.95 13.10
C GLY A 352 26.71 -3.56 13.54
N ARG A 353 26.21 -3.10 14.69
CA ARG A 353 26.63 -1.82 15.31
C ARG A 353 27.08 -2.03 16.74
N LEU A 354 28.18 -1.42 17.10
CA LEU A 354 28.79 -1.47 18.42
C LEU A 354 29.04 -0.04 18.92
N ASN A 355 28.76 0.21 20.18
CA ASN A 355 29.02 1.50 20.83
C ASN A 355 30.01 1.29 22.02
N PRO A 356 31.32 1.12 21.76
CA PRO A 356 32.29 0.80 22.81
C PRO A 356 32.55 2.02 23.71
N GLU A 357 32.44 1.83 25.03
CA GLU A 357 32.57 2.91 26.01
C GLU A 357 33.99 3.56 26.03
N ARG A 358 35.04 2.78 25.75
CA ARG A 358 36.41 3.24 25.82
C ARG A 358 36.77 4.21 24.70
N ILE A 359 36.50 3.85 23.45
CA ILE A 359 36.85 4.69 22.29
C ILE A 359 35.72 5.66 21.94
N LYS A 360 34.53 5.46 22.50
CA LYS A 360 33.30 6.21 22.21
C LYS A 360 33.03 6.27 20.69
N GLY A 361 31.86 6.78 20.32
CA GLY A 361 31.41 6.75 18.93
C GLY A 361 30.74 5.42 18.59
N GLU A 362 30.33 5.27 17.33
CA GLU A 362 29.70 4.07 16.80
C GLU A 362 30.65 3.35 15.85
N ILE A 363 30.76 2.04 15.98
CA ILE A 363 31.43 1.15 15.03
C ILE A 363 30.36 0.40 14.28
N GLY A 364 30.31 0.50 12.96
CA GLY A 364 29.55 -0.35 12.07
C GLY A 364 30.45 -1.43 11.48
N LEU A 365 29.89 -2.63 11.34
CA LEU A 365 30.52 -3.76 10.68
C LEU A 365 29.55 -4.30 9.66
N GLU A 366 30.01 -4.55 8.44
CA GLU A 366 29.21 -5.12 7.36
C GLU A 366 29.98 -6.26 6.69
N ALA A 367 29.28 -7.37 6.46
CA ALA A 367 29.71 -8.43 5.57
C ALA A 367 28.72 -8.54 4.42
N ASN A 368 29.20 -8.47 3.20
CA ASN A 368 28.39 -8.50 1.99
C ASN A 368 28.90 -9.62 1.06
N PHE A 369 27.95 -10.36 0.51
CA PHE A 369 28.16 -11.35 -0.53
C PHE A 369 27.28 -11.01 -1.72
N LEU A 370 27.83 -11.06 -2.92
CA LEU A 370 27.13 -10.90 -4.19
C LEU A 370 27.62 -11.96 -5.15
N SER A 371 26.73 -12.66 -5.83
CA SER A 371 27.05 -13.54 -6.93
C SER A 371 26.05 -13.32 -8.07
N THR A 372 26.56 -13.10 -9.27
CA THR A 372 25.78 -12.88 -10.49
C THR A 372 26.08 -13.97 -11.50
N TYR A 373 25.04 -14.38 -12.22
CA TYR A 373 25.12 -15.39 -13.27
C TYR A 373 24.38 -14.93 -14.53
N ARG A 374 25.01 -15.17 -15.70
CA ARG A 374 24.47 -14.92 -17.03
C ARG A 374 24.35 -16.23 -17.79
N TYR A 375 23.45 -16.31 -18.75
CA TYR A 375 23.27 -17.50 -19.59
C TYR A 375 24.12 -17.49 -20.86
N SER A 376 24.75 -16.36 -21.19
CA SER A 376 25.66 -16.24 -22.33
C SER A 376 27.02 -16.86 -22.00
N ASP A 377 27.62 -17.53 -22.97
CA ASP A 377 28.98 -18.09 -22.87
C ASP A 377 30.05 -17.17 -23.49
N PHE A 378 29.69 -15.97 -23.95
CA PHE A 378 30.63 -15.04 -24.57
C PHE A 378 31.50 -14.35 -23.50
N ASN A 379 32.81 -14.47 -23.65
CA ASN A 379 33.78 -13.83 -22.73
C ASN A 379 34.23 -12.43 -23.20
N LYS A 380 33.55 -11.84 -24.16
CA LYS A 380 33.74 -10.50 -24.71
C LYS A 380 32.38 -9.84 -24.93
N ASP A 381 32.42 -8.52 -25.20
CA ASP A 381 31.32 -7.75 -25.73
C ASP A 381 30.82 -8.39 -27.04
N GLY A 382 29.53 -8.68 -27.11
CA GLY A 382 28.85 -9.33 -28.22
C GLY A 382 28.06 -8.36 -29.10
N PRO A 383 27.08 -8.86 -29.86
CA PRO A 383 26.33 -8.02 -30.79
C PRO A 383 25.15 -7.27 -30.19
N ASP A 384 25.02 -7.20 -28.86
CA ASP A 384 23.92 -6.47 -28.24
C ASP A 384 24.11 -4.92 -28.24
N SER A 385 23.35 -4.17 -27.46
CA SER A 385 23.35 -2.70 -27.55
C SER A 385 24.24 -2.00 -26.54
N ASP A 386 24.90 -2.74 -25.64
CA ASP A 386 25.80 -2.15 -24.66
C ASP A 386 27.29 -2.45 -24.97
N THR A 387 28.19 -2.16 -24.07
CA THR A 387 29.64 -2.36 -24.23
C THR A 387 30.20 -3.28 -23.14
N LEU A 388 29.34 -4.02 -22.47
CA LEU A 388 29.72 -4.93 -21.41
C LEU A 388 30.04 -6.31 -21.98
N VAL A 389 30.83 -7.07 -21.26
CA VAL A 389 31.09 -8.48 -21.61
C VAL A 389 29.85 -9.32 -21.35
N ASP A 390 29.34 -10.04 -22.34
CA ASP A 390 28.02 -10.69 -22.31
C ASP A 390 27.87 -11.84 -21.33
N GLY A 391 28.94 -12.60 -21.10
CA GLY A 391 28.84 -13.87 -20.37
C GLY A 391 29.60 -13.93 -19.06
N TYR A 392 30.19 -12.82 -18.58
CA TYR A 392 30.95 -12.89 -17.34
C TYR A 392 30.10 -13.15 -16.11
N GLU A 393 30.64 -13.91 -15.20
CA GLU A 393 30.06 -14.20 -13.90
C GLU A 393 30.96 -13.63 -12.81
N THR A 394 30.36 -13.11 -11.76
CA THR A 394 31.09 -12.52 -10.65
C THR A 394 30.60 -13.05 -9.33
N THR A 395 31.52 -13.48 -8.48
CA THR A 395 31.26 -13.70 -7.04
C THR A 395 32.14 -12.79 -6.23
N ARG A 396 31.55 -12.01 -5.32
CA ARG A 396 32.23 -11.07 -4.45
C ARG A 396 31.89 -11.32 -2.99
N VAL A 397 32.93 -11.30 -2.16
CA VAL A 397 32.80 -11.23 -0.69
C VAL A 397 33.48 -9.96 -0.21
N SER A 398 32.74 -9.13 0.51
CA SER A 398 33.23 -7.85 1.03
C SER A 398 33.05 -7.76 2.53
N PHE A 399 34.02 -7.14 3.21
CA PHE A 399 33.94 -6.75 4.61
C PHE A 399 34.20 -5.26 4.72
N LEU A 400 33.35 -4.56 5.45
CA LEU A 400 33.44 -3.13 5.71
C LEU A 400 33.38 -2.88 7.20
N SER A 401 34.29 -2.05 7.71
CA SER A 401 34.22 -1.50 9.06
C SER A 401 34.19 0.00 8.96
N ASN A 402 33.29 0.64 9.65
CA ASN A 402 33.25 2.09 9.80
C ASN A 402 33.29 2.49 11.27
N TRP A 403 33.88 3.64 11.57
CA TRP A 403 33.83 4.27 12.86
C TRP A 403 33.50 5.74 12.71
N ASN A 404 32.48 6.18 13.41
CA ASN A 404 32.07 7.57 13.42
C ASN A 404 31.99 8.11 14.85
N ARG A 405 32.36 9.37 15.01
CA ARG A 405 32.28 10.07 16.28
C ARG A 405 32.04 11.54 16.08
N THR A 406 31.20 12.11 16.92
CA THR A 406 30.83 13.53 16.90
C THR A 406 31.20 14.18 18.21
N TRP A 407 31.75 15.42 18.14
CA TRP A 407 32.09 16.25 19.28
C TRP A 407 31.41 17.61 19.16
N PRO A 408 30.55 17.99 20.11
CA PRO A 408 30.15 19.38 20.22
C PRO A 408 31.37 20.21 20.70
N ILE A 409 31.65 21.30 19.99
CA ILE A 409 32.71 22.26 20.33
C ILE A 409 32.10 23.60 20.71
N SER A 410 32.97 24.59 21.04
CA SER A 410 32.51 25.92 21.45
C SER A 410 31.65 26.61 20.41
N ASN A 411 30.78 27.50 20.84
CA ASN A 411 29.87 28.31 19.99
C ASN A 411 28.84 27.50 19.19
N GLY A 412 28.50 26.27 19.64
CA GLY A 412 27.51 25.43 18.99
C GLY A 412 27.94 24.74 17.70
N MET A 413 29.23 24.83 17.37
CA MET A 413 29.79 24.06 16.26
C MET A 413 29.90 22.57 16.62
N VAL A 414 29.86 21.71 15.62
CA VAL A 414 29.93 20.27 15.75
C VAL A 414 31.03 19.75 14.83
N LEU A 415 32.02 19.07 15.43
CA LEU A 415 33.08 18.36 14.71
C LEU A 415 32.69 16.90 14.59
N ASP A 416 32.74 16.33 13.42
CA ASP A 416 32.55 14.90 13.16
C ASP A 416 33.79 14.30 12.50
N PHE A 417 34.07 13.07 12.87
CA PHE A 417 35.09 12.24 12.24
C PHE A 417 34.43 10.94 11.81
N GLU A 418 34.67 10.57 10.56
CA GLU A 418 34.18 9.33 9.95
C GLU A 418 35.39 8.60 9.35
N ASN A 419 35.48 7.31 9.60
CA ASN A 419 36.48 6.44 8.99
C ASN A 419 35.82 5.18 8.49
N GLU A 420 36.25 4.70 7.33
CA GLU A 420 35.77 3.50 6.66
C GLU A 420 36.98 2.71 6.14
N LEU A 421 37.01 1.42 6.39
CA LEU A 421 38.00 0.47 5.89
C LEU A 421 37.28 -0.77 5.35
N GLY A 422 37.62 -1.16 4.14
CA GLY A 422 36.99 -2.31 3.49
C GLY A 422 37.96 -3.16 2.69
N VAL A 423 37.56 -4.41 2.50
CA VAL A 423 38.22 -5.37 1.63
C VAL A 423 37.16 -6.12 0.85
N SER A 424 37.35 -6.27 -0.44
CA SER A 424 36.49 -7.06 -1.33
C SER A 424 37.35 -8.04 -2.12
N SER A 425 36.99 -9.31 -2.10
CA SER A 425 37.60 -10.38 -2.90
C SER A 425 36.62 -10.79 -3.99
N TYR A 426 37.10 -10.90 -5.20
CA TYR A 426 36.34 -11.22 -6.40
C TYR A 426 36.84 -12.51 -7.01
N ASP A 427 35.94 -13.36 -7.43
CA ASP A 427 36.12 -14.45 -8.38
C ASP A 427 35.35 -14.07 -9.65
N VAL A 428 36.03 -14.01 -10.79
CA VAL A 428 35.49 -13.57 -12.09
C VAL A 428 35.70 -14.66 -13.10
N GLN A 429 34.65 -15.13 -13.72
CA GLN A 429 34.67 -16.16 -14.74
C GLN A 429 34.22 -15.58 -16.08
N GLN A 430 34.68 -16.12 -17.18
CA GLN A 430 34.28 -15.75 -18.53
C GLN A 430 34.48 -14.26 -18.88
N HIS A 431 35.61 -13.67 -18.45
CA HIS A 431 35.95 -12.29 -18.79
C HIS A 431 37.35 -12.24 -19.43
N ALA A 432 37.44 -11.76 -20.67
CA ALA A 432 38.70 -11.78 -21.43
C ALA A 432 39.76 -10.80 -20.89
N GLU A 433 39.36 -9.68 -20.28
CA GLU A 433 40.22 -8.58 -19.88
C GLU A 433 40.51 -8.55 -18.38
N ILE A 434 39.58 -8.99 -17.53
CA ILE A 434 39.72 -9.02 -16.08
C ILE A 434 40.20 -10.42 -15.67
N GLY A 435 41.22 -10.45 -14.81
CA GLY A 435 41.76 -11.72 -14.32
C GLY A 435 40.77 -12.45 -13.39
N PRO A 436 40.93 -13.78 -13.23
CA PRO A 436 39.97 -14.62 -12.51
C PRO A 436 39.85 -14.27 -11.03
N GLU A 437 40.85 -13.67 -10.42
CA GLU A 437 40.83 -13.30 -9.02
C GLU A 437 41.34 -11.88 -8.84
N ALA A 438 40.64 -11.10 -8.04
CA ALA A 438 41.06 -9.76 -7.65
C ALA A 438 40.74 -9.49 -6.18
N THR A 439 41.63 -8.76 -5.50
CA THR A 439 41.36 -8.29 -4.14
C THR A 439 41.53 -6.77 -4.11
N ARG A 440 40.45 -6.07 -3.74
CA ARG A 440 40.42 -4.63 -3.55
C ARG A 440 40.43 -4.33 -2.06
N ILE A 441 41.42 -3.52 -1.64
CA ILE A 441 41.46 -2.93 -0.31
C ILE A 441 41.24 -1.44 -0.46
N PHE A 442 40.32 -0.88 0.30
CA PHE A 442 39.95 0.51 0.19
C PHE A 442 39.66 1.13 1.57
N GLY A 443 39.78 2.43 1.67
CA GLY A 443 39.43 3.13 2.88
C GLY A 443 39.27 4.63 2.67
N SER A 444 38.47 5.23 3.52
CA SER A 444 38.18 6.66 3.55
C SER A 444 38.25 7.19 4.97
N SER A 445 38.78 8.41 5.12
CA SER A 445 38.72 9.16 6.37
C SER A 445 38.19 10.56 6.09
N ALA A 446 37.31 11.05 6.93
CA ALA A 446 36.75 12.38 6.82
C ALA A 446 36.72 13.12 8.15
N VAL A 447 36.96 14.43 8.07
CA VAL A 447 36.75 15.40 9.15
C VAL A 447 35.71 16.39 8.67
N GLY A 448 34.59 16.48 9.37
CA GLY A 448 33.50 17.39 9.09
C GLY A 448 33.35 18.45 10.19
N LEU A 449 32.98 19.65 9.77
CA LEU A 449 32.62 20.76 10.66
C LEU A 449 31.25 21.28 10.23
N SER A 450 30.28 21.25 11.13
CA SER A 450 28.97 21.87 10.93
C SER A 450 28.69 22.92 12.01
N TRP A 451 27.88 23.90 11.64
CA TRP A 451 27.48 24.97 12.55
C TRP A 451 25.97 25.21 12.48
N PRO A 452 25.18 24.47 13.25
CA PRO A 452 23.74 24.68 13.30
C PRO A 452 23.41 26.00 14.02
N LEU A 453 22.87 26.95 13.26
CA LEU A 453 22.44 28.26 13.73
C LEU A 453 20.92 28.28 13.73
N TYR A 454 20.30 28.75 14.81
CA TYR A 454 18.85 28.90 14.87
C TYR A 454 18.41 30.32 15.15
N ARG A 455 17.27 30.71 14.64
CA ARG A 455 16.64 32.00 14.88
C ARG A 455 15.17 31.83 15.19
N LEU A 456 14.77 32.35 16.34
CA LEU A 456 13.35 32.54 16.64
C LEU A 456 12.87 33.84 15.98
N GLN A 457 11.84 33.76 15.19
CA GLN A 457 11.24 34.92 14.54
C GLN A 457 10.21 35.57 15.45
N ALA A 458 10.03 36.91 15.35
CA ALA A 458 9.05 37.66 16.15
C ALA A 458 7.60 37.17 15.96
N ASN A 459 7.31 36.55 14.82
CA ASN A 459 6.00 35.95 14.51
C ASN A 459 5.86 34.49 14.99
N GLY A 460 6.77 33.98 15.84
CA GLY A 460 6.73 32.61 16.37
C GLY A 460 7.24 31.52 15.44
N GLY A 461 7.80 31.86 14.27
CA GLY A 461 8.47 30.91 13.40
C GLY A 461 9.88 30.57 13.89
N ILE A 462 10.41 29.40 13.48
CA ILE A 462 11.76 28.94 13.80
C ILE A 462 12.50 28.70 12.49
N GLY A 463 13.64 29.38 12.32
CA GLY A 463 14.57 29.13 11.22
C GLY A 463 15.84 28.46 11.73
N VAL A 464 16.31 27.43 11.03
CA VAL A 464 17.60 26.76 11.26
C VAL A 464 18.39 26.81 9.97
N ILE A 465 19.66 27.19 10.05
CA ILE A 465 20.60 27.14 8.94
C ILE A 465 21.87 26.41 9.43
N GLU A 466 22.28 25.40 8.70
CA GLU A 466 23.45 24.59 9.03
C GLU A 466 24.44 24.55 7.85
N PRO A 467 25.45 25.41 7.81
CA PRO A 467 26.59 25.22 6.93
C PRO A 467 27.43 24.03 7.41
N ARG A 468 27.84 23.17 6.46
CA ARG A 468 28.73 22.03 6.71
C ARG A 468 29.83 21.96 5.67
N LEU A 469 31.04 21.75 6.15
CA LEU A 469 32.24 21.48 5.35
C LEU A 469 32.82 20.14 5.81
N GLN A 470 33.23 19.30 4.86
CA GLN A 470 33.81 18.00 5.15
C GLN A 470 35.02 17.78 4.23
N LEU A 471 36.17 17.54 4.81
CA LEU A 471 37.40 17.13 4.11
C LEU A 471 37.50 15.61 4.14
N VAL A 472 37.61 14.99 2.96
CA VAL A 472 37.67 13.54 2.79
C VAL A 472 38.96 13.15 2.08
N ARG A 473 39.62 12.12 2.58
CA ARG A 473 40.72 11.43 1.90
C ARG A 473 40.35 9.96 1.73
N SER A 474 40.34 9.48 0.50
CA SER A 474 40.02 8.09 0.15
C SER A 474 41.14 7.49 -0.68
N ALA A 475 41.45 6.22 -0.44
CA ALA A 475 42.43 5.45 -1.19
C ALA A 475 41.95 4.03 -1.43
N ALA A 476 42.28 3.47 -2.57
CA ALA A 476 42.10 2.07 -2.89
C ALA A 476 43.32 1.57 -3.66
N ASN A 477 43.60 0.26 -3.60
CA ASN A 477 44.53 -0.35 -4.55
C ASN A 477 43.85 -0.37 -5.94
N ASN A 478 44.59 0.03 -6.96
CA ASN A 478 44.10 0.06 -8.34
C ASN A 478 44.05 -1.37 -8.89
N LYS A 479 42.94 -2.03 -8.69
CA LYS A 479 42.59 -3.34 -9.27
C LYS A 479 41.33 -3.18 -10.12
N ASP A 480 41.43 -3.64 -11.36
CA ASP A 480 40.29 -3.72 -12.25
C ASP A 480 39.38 -4.83 -11.77
N VAL A 481 38.14 -4.51 -11.55
CA VAL A 481 37.07 -5.42 -11.09
C VAL A 481 35.80 -5.12 -11.88
N PRO A 482 34.94 -6.13 -12.10
CA PRO A 482 33.65 -5.90 -12.71
C PRO A 482 32.79 -4.94 -11.89
N ASN A 483 31.89 -4.25 -12.56
CA ASN A 483 30.95 -3.34 -11.90
C ASN A 483 29.50 -3.82 -12.12
N GLU A 484 28.97 -4.55 -11.16
CA GLU A 484 27.60 -5.08 -11.17
C GLU A 484 26.63 -4.21 -10.37
N ASP A 485 27.08 -3.66 -9.23
CA ASP A 485 26.22 -3.01 -8.27
C ASP A 485 26.36 -1.48 -8.21
N SER A 486 27.25 -0.92 -9.01
CA SER A 486 27.58 0.51 -8.98
C SER A 486 27.50 1.18 -10.36
N THR A 487 26.70 0.65 -11.27
CA THR A 487 26.54 1.14 -12.64
C THR A 487 25.83 2.50 -12.72
N GLN A 488 24.93 2.79 -11.79
CA GLN A 488 24.19 4.06 -11.74
C GLN A 488 24.56 4.82 -10.48
N VAL A 489 25.33 5.89 -10.65
CA VAL A 489 25.69 6.79 -9.57
C VAL A 489 24.78 8.00 -9.59
N GLU A 490 24.01 8.18 -8.53
CA GLU A 490 23.18 9.36 -8.33
C GLU A 490 23.86 10.37 -7.40
N PHE A 491 23.63 11.66 -7.64
CA PHE A 491 24.05 12.73 -6.75
C PHE A 491 22.82 13.48 -6.26
N ASP A 492 22.59 13.42 -4.94
CA ASP A 492 21.40 14.00 -4.32
C ASP A 492 21.72 14.58 -2.92
N GLU A 493 20.69 15.13 -2.28
CA GLU A 493 20.80 15.71 -0.93
C GLU A 493 21.12 14.67 0.15
N GLY A 494 20.87 13.38 -0.07
CA GLY A 494 21.15 12.30 0.87
C GLY A 494 22.61 11.88 0.89
N ASN A 495 23.33 12.07 -0.24
CA ASN A 495 24.70 11.58 -0.38
C ASN A 495 25.79 12.66 -0.52
N LEU A 496 25.45 13.95 -0.45
CA LEU A 496 26.43 15.05 -0.54
C LEU A 496 27.66 14.86 0.40
N PHE A 497 27.45 14.35 1.59
CA PHE A 497 28.49 14.15 2.61
C PHE A 497 28.87 12.68 2.83
N ARG A 498 28.46 11.75 1.95
CA ARG A 498 28.89 10.34 2.05
C ARG A 498 30.36 10.16 1.71
N LEU A 499 31.02 9.19 2.36
CA LEU A 499 32.39 8.81 2.10
C LEU A 499 32.56 8.12 0.74
N ASN A 500 31.60 7.34 0.32
CA ASN A 500 31.48 6.78 -1.03
C ASN A 500 30.07 7.06 -1.56
N ARG A 501 29.95 7.59 -2.80
CA ARG A 501 28.68 7.87 -3.45
C ARG A 501 28.24 6.77 -4.41
N ALA A 502 29.14 5.82 -4.71
CA ALA A 502 28.73 4.63 -5.43
C ALA A 502 27.72 3.83 -4.59
N PRO A 503 26.66 3.27 -5.22
CA PRO A 503 25.61 2.55 -4.50
C PRO A 503 26.07 1.23 -3.88
N GLY A 504 27.11 0.61 -4.45
CA GLY A 504 27.64 -0.68 -4.01
C GLY A 504 29.15 -0.68 -3.76
N PHE A 505 29.75 -1.87 -3.78
CA PHE A 505 31.17 -2.11 -3.50
C PHE A 505 32.05 -2.13 -4.74
N ASP A 506 31.47 -2.21 -5.94
CA ASP A 506 32.24 -2.38 -7.19
C ASP A 506 32.87 -1.08 -7.67
N LEU A 507 32.36 0.05 -7.23
CA LEU A 507 32.95 1.35 -7.50
C LEU A 507 33.29 2.06 -6.19
N PHE A 508 34.45 2.72 -6.16
CA PHE A 508 34.92 3.44 -4.98
C PHE A 508 35.44 4.82 -5.34
N GLU A 509 34.94 5.84 -4.67
CA GLU A 509 35.32 7.22 -4.88
C GLU A 509 36.65 7.52 -4.18
N HIS A 510 37.77 7.53 -4.93
CA HIS A 510 39.11 7.76 -4.41
C HIS A 510 39.55 9.20 -4.54
N GLY A 511 40.70 9.55 -3.90
CA GLY A 511 41.31 10.88 -3.95
C GLY A 511 40.96 11.76 -2.75
N THR A 512 41.39 13.03 -2.82
CA THR A 512 41.10 14.04 -1.80
C THR A 512 39.95 14.92 -2.30
N ARG A 513 38.98 15.20 -1.44
CA ARG A 513 37.86 16.06 -1.79
C ARG A 513 37.37 16.88 -0.60
N ILE A 514 36.72 18.00 -0.92
CA ILE A 514 35.98 18.83 0.02
C ILE A 514 34.51 18.78 -0.40
N ASN A 515 33.67 18.36 0.51
CA ASN A 515 32.21 18.44 0.38
C ASN A 515 31.75 19.69 1.13
N ALA A 516 31.07 20.61 0.45
CA ALA A 516 30.56 21.84 1.05
C ALA A 516 29.06 21.96 0.81
N GLY A 517 28.33 22.34 1.83
CA GLY A 517 26.89 22.53 1.69
C GLY A 517 26.27 23.32 2.83
N VAL A 518 25.05 23.78 2.58
CA VAL A 518 24.24 24.50 3.56
C VAL A 518 22.84 23.89 3.52
N THR A 519 22.33 23.52 4.68
CA THR A 519 20.95 23.08 4.85
C THR A 519 20.18 24.16 5.59
N GLY A 520 18.98 24.49 5.14
CA GLY A 520 18.07 25.40 5.82
C GLY A 520 16.72 24.77 6.08
N THR A 521 16.17 25.00 7.26
CA THR A 521 14.82 24.61 7.64
C THR A 521 14.10 25.79 8.23
N GLN A 522 12.92 26.10 7.71
CA GLN A 522 12.07 27.19 8.19
C GLN A 522 10.70 26.61 8.59
N PHE A 523 10.40 26.67 9.87
CA PHE A 523 9.05 26.42 10.39
C PHE A 523 8.29 27.75 10.52
N MET A 524 7.14 27.86 9.89
CA MET A 524 6.32 29.06 9.88
C MET A 524 5.21 28.95 10.93
N GLN A 525 4.74 30.08 11.48
CA GLN A 525 3.68 30.12 12.48
C GLN A 525 2.36 29.47 11.99
N ASN A 526 2.07 29.55 10.71
CA ASN A 526 0.89 28.93 10.09
C ASN A 526 0.98 27.41 9.97
N GLY A 527 2.05 26.77 10.47
CA GLY A 527 2.28 25.33 10.39
C GLY A 527 2.85 24.85 9.04
N SER A 528 3.25 25.76 8.17
CA SER A 528 3.99 25.43 6.96
C SER A 528 5.48 25.25 7.26
N SER A 529 6.19 24.46 6.45
CA SER A 529 7.63 24.27 6.56
C SER A 529 8.31 24.36 5.19
N LEU A 530 9.53 24.87 5.19
CA LEU A 530 10.41 24.92 4.04
C LEU A 530 11.77 24.33 4.43
N ASN A 531 12.17 23.25 3.75
CA ASN A 531 13.51 22.69 3.85
C ASN A 531 14.22 22.90 2.53
N TRP A 532 15.48 23.27 2.57
CA TRP A 532 16.31 23.43 1.39
C TRP A 532 17.75 23.02 1.67
N LYS A 533 18.44 22.54 0.65
CA LYS A 533 19.85 22.18 0.69
C LYS A 533 20.53 22.64 -0.58
N ILE A 534 21.71 23.23 -0.42
CA ILE A 534 22.60 23.61 -1.51
C ILE A 534 23.96 23.03 -1.21
N GLY A 535 24.60 22.41 -2.18
CA GLY A 535 25.91 21.86 -1.95
C GLY A 535 26.70 21.56 -3.21
N ARG A 536 28.00 21.27 -3.02
CA ARG A 536 28.92 20.98 -4.08
C ARG A 536 30.11 20.17 -3.57
N VAL A 537 30.76 19.45 -4.47
CA VAL A 537 31.95 18.64 -4.20
C VAL A 537 33.13 19.18 -5.01
N PHE A 538 34.25 19.41 -4.36
CA PHE A 538 35.52 19.84 -4.96
C PHE A 538 36.54 18.72 -4.81
N ARG A 539 37.17 18.25 -5.89
CA ARG A 539 38.13 17.14 -5.93
C ARG A 539 39.47 17.58 -6.42
N SER A 540 40.51 16.86 -6.01
CA SER A 540 41.88 17.07 -6.50
C SER A 540 42.10 16.55 -7.93
N GLY A 541 41.16 15.82 -8.52
CA GLY A 541 41.19 15.26 -9.88
C GLY A 541 39.81 14.86 -10.38
N GLU A 542 39.71 14.52 -11.63
CA GLU A 542 38.50 13.99 -12.26
C GLU A 542 38.30 12.53 -11.91
N LEU A 543 37.04 12.06 -11.90
CA LEU A 543 36.66 10.67 -11.71
C LEU A 543 35.96 10.16 -12.97
N SER A 544 36.78 9.66 -13.91
CA SER A 544 36.27 9.07 -15.16
C SER A 544 35.40 7.82 -14.96
N SER A 545 35.47 7.21 -13.76
CA SER A 545 34.63 6.06 -13.39
C SER A 545 33.19 6.44 -13.06
N PHE A 546 32.87 7.72 -12.88
CA PHE A 546 31.50 8.17 -12.67
C PHE A 546 30.90 8.63 -14.01
N PRO A 547 29.64 8.22 -14.32
CA PRO A 547 28.96 8.64 -15.54
C PRO A 547 28.88 10.17 -15.66
N ALA A 548 28.99 10.71 -16.88
CA ALA A 548 28.94 12.16 -17.12
C ALA A 548 27.63 12.79 -16.62
N GLY A 549 26.50 12.12 -16.79
CA GLY A 549 25.19 12.57 -16.33
C GLY A 549 24.98 12.51 -14.82
N SER A 550 25.91 11.91 -14.05
CA SER A 550 25.83 11.89 -12.60
C SER A 550 26.05 13.26 -11.94
N GLY A 551 26.62 14.24 -12.67
CA GLY A 551 27.05 15.53 -12.12
C GLY A 551 28.30 15.45 -11.24
N LEU A 552 28.98 14.29 -11.21
CA LEU A 552 30.11 13.98 -10.34
C LEU A 552 31.41 13.65 -11.10
N SER A 553 31.40 13.51 -12.41
CA SER A 553 32.54 13.05 -13.22
C SER A 553 33.71 14.02 -13.26
N THR A 554 33.48 15.32 -13.11
CA THR A 554 34.50 16.39 -13.16
C THR A 554 35.13 16.69 -11.78
N SER A 555 36.26 17.41 -11.77
CA SER A 555 36.93 17.83 -10.53
C SER A 555 36.06 18.71 -9.63
N ILE A 556 35.11 19.44 -10.19
CA ILE A 556 34.12 20.20 -9.45
C ILE A 556 32.73 19.69 -9.86
N SER A 557 31.98 19.09 -8.93
CA SER A 557 30.66 18.57 -9.22
C SER A 557 29.68 19.65 -9.71
N ASP A 558 28.56 19.25 -10.24
CA ASP A 558 27.43 20.15 -10.42
C ASP A 558 26.95 20.69 -9.06
N TRP A 559 26.24 21.84 -9.09
CA TRP A 559 25.53 22.32 -7.92
C TRP A 559 24.34 21.43 -7.63
N LEU A 560 24.28 20.92 -6.42
CA LEU A 560 23.12 20.24 -5.88
C LEU A 560 22.17 21.26 -5.26
N LEU A 561 20.92 21.26 -5.70
CA LEU A 561 19.83 22.06 -5.15
C LEU A 561 18.68 21.13 -4.78
N ALA A 562 18.21 21.19 -3.54
CA ALA A 562 17.04 20.46 -3.09
C ALA A 562 16.13 21.38 -2.29
N THR A 563 14.82 21.31 -2.53
CA THR A 563 13.82 22.10 -1.83
C THR A 563 12.59 21.25 -1.55
N ASN A 564 12.10 21.32 -0.33
CA ASN A 564 10.84 20.71 0.09
C ASN A 564 10.03 21.75 0.87
N PHE A 565 8.94 22.20 0.27
CA PHE A 565 7.96 23.09 0.90
C PHE A 565 6.68 22.33 1.18
N GLN A 566 6.22 22.40 2.41
CA GLN A 566 4.98 21.81 2.85
C GLN A 566 4.09 22.85 3.52
N SER A 567 2.91 23.09 2.98
CA SER A 567 1.93 24.02 3.52
C SER A 567 0.88 23.31 4.36
N LYS A 568 0.46 23.92 5.46
CA LYS A 568 -0.71 23.47 6.24
C LYS A 568 -1.98 23.36 5.38
N SER A 569 -2.09 24.12 4.30
CA SER A 569 -3.23 24.08 3.37
C SER A 569 -3.21 22.91 2.38
N GLY A 570 -2.28 21.94 2.53
CA GLY A 570 -2.20 20.75 1.71
C GLY A 570 -1.41 20.90 0.40
N ILE A 571 -0.60 21.96 0.27
CA ILE A 571 0.34 22.11 -0.84
C ILE A 571 1.69 21.53 -0.42
N GLU A 572 2.26 20.66 -1.24
CA GLU A 572 3.62 20.14 -1.13
C GLU A 572 4.37 20.36 -2.44
N LEU A 573 5.52 21.01 -2.37
CA LEU A 573 6.43 21.21 -3.50
C LEU A 573 7.77 20.56 -3.16
N ILE A 574 8.21 19.59 -3.95
CA ILE A 574 9.53 18.98 -3.87
C ILE A 574 10.26 19.30 -5.16
N ASN A 575 11.45 19.82 -5.06
CA ASN A 575 12.34 20.02 -6.20
C ASN A 575 13.73 19.51 -5.86
N ARG A 576 14.34 18.79 -6.80
CA ARG A 576 15.74 18.36 -6.81
C ARG A 576 16.34 18.72 -8.14
N ALA A 577 17.50 19.34 -8.13
CA ALA A 577 18.17 19.71 -9.36
C ALA A 577 19.69 19.63 -9.23
N LEU A 578 20.33 19.25 -10.33
CA LEU A 578 21.76 19.37 -10.56
C LEU A 578 21.97 20.44 -11.63
N VAL A 579 22.81 21.42 -11.32
CA VAL A 579 23.10 22.55 -12.20
C VAL A 579 24.60 22.60 -12.48
N ALA A 580 24.95 22.45 -13.75
CA ALA A 580 26.34 22.51 -14.20
C ALA A 580 26.99 23.86 -13.89
N SER A 581 28.30 23.91 -13.82
CA SER A 581 29.06 25.15 -13.60
C SER A 581 28.79 26.26 -14.62
N GLY A 582 28.38 25.89 -15.83
CA GLY A 582 27.97 26.80 -16.90
C GLY A 582 26.50 27.29 -16.84
N GLY A 583 25.73 26.88 -15.80
CA GLY A 583 24.34 27.30 -15.59
C GLY A 583 23.28 26.40 -16.28
N GLY A 584 23.70 25.34 -16.98
CA GLY A 584 22.76 24.37 -17.58
C GLY A 584 22.21 23.39 -16.53
N ILE A 585 20.95 22.98 -16.64
CA ILE A 585 20.36 21.95 -15.81
C ILE A 585 20.80 20.58 -16.34
N THR A 586 21.47 19.80 -15.52
CA THR A 586 21.88 18.42 -15.86
C THR A 586 20.76 17.44 -15.54
N LYS A 587 20.13 17.60 -14.37
CA LYS A 587 19.00 16.79 -13.90
C LYS A 587 18.05 17.68 -13.11
N SER A 588 16.75 17.54 -13.32
CA SER A 588 15.74 18.20 -12.50
C SER A 588 14.54 17.29 -12.31
N GLU A 589 14.06 17.19 -11.08
CA GLU A 589 12.81 16.55 -10.70
C GLU A 589 11.99 17.55 -9.86
N THR A 590 10.80 17.88 -10.31
CA THR A 590 9.89 18.79 -9.60
C THR A 590 8.54 18.11 -9.43
N SER A 591 8.10 17.95 -8.19
CA SER A 591 6.80 17.39 -7.85
C SER A 591 5.98 18.40 -7.06
N LEU A 592 4.82 18.75 -7.56
CA LEU A 592 3.82 19.59 -6.90
C LEU A 592 2.60 18.75 -6.56
N LYS A 593 2.22 18.69 -5.28
CA LYS A 593 1.02 18.01 -4.81
C LYS A 593 0.09 19.01 -4.14
N LEU A 594 -1.19 18.91 -4.45
CA LEU A 594 -2.26 19.65 -3.81
C LEU A 594 -3.27 18.66 -3.24
N ASN A 595 -3.38 18.65 -1.91
CA ASN A 595 -4.35 17.83 -1.18
C ASN A 595 -5.43 18.73 -0.58
N ARG A 596 -6.65 18.63 -1.10
CA ARG A 596 -7.86 19.29 -0.62
C ARG A 596 -8.94 18.23 -0.40
N ASP A 597 -9.97 18.55 0.38
CA ASP A 597 -11.00 17.59 0.78
C ASP A 597 -11.61 16.80 -0.39
N GLN A 598 -11.84 17.46 -1.53
CA GLN A 598 -12.40 16.84 -2.73
C GLN A 598 -11.40 16.64 -3.87
N HIS A 599 -10.22 17.25 -3.82
CA HIS A 599 -9.26 17.25 -4.90
C HIS A 599 -7.87 16.83 -4.41
N GLN A 600 -7.28 15.84 -5.06
CA GLN A 600 -5.86 15.53 -4.93
C GLN A 600 -5.25 15.64 -6.33
N ILE A 601 -4.33 16.56 -6.48
CA ILE A 601 -3.62 16.82 -7.74
C ILE A 601 -2.14 16.59 -7.48
N SER A 602 -1.50 15.82 -8.35
CA SER A 602 -0.05 15.64 -8.36
C SER A 602 0.46 15.93 -9.76
N ALA A 603 1.41 16.85 -9.87
CA ALA A 603 2.10 17.16 -11.11
C ALA A 603 3.59 16.92 -10.89
N THR A 604 4.21 16.09 -11.72
CA THR A 604 5.64 15.78 -11.66
C THR A 604 6.28 16.08 -13.01
N HIS A 605 7.35 16.87 -13.00
CA HIS A 605 8.19 17.14 -14.15
C HIS A 605 9.58 16.55 -13.91
N VAL A 606 10.08 15.78 -14.86
CA VAL A 606 11.43 15.19 -14.84
C VAL A 606 12.16 15.65 -16.09
N GLU A 607 13.35 16.18 -15.91
CA GLU A 607 14.26 16.57 -16.98
C GLU A 607 15.62 15.95 -16.74
N LEU A 608 16.14 15.20 -17.72
CA LEU A 608 17.46 14.60 -17.73
C LEU A 608 18.14 14.98 -19.02
N THR A 609 19.35 15.53 -18.94
CA THR A 609 20.16 15.75 -20.13
C THR A 609 20.73 14.44 -20.65
N LYS A 610 21.02 14.40 -21.94
CA LYS A 610 21.63 13.26 -22.61
C LYS A 610 22.95 12.89 -21.94
N ASP A 611 23.11 11.64 -21.51
CA ASP A 611 24.37 11.07 -21.13
C ASP A 611 24.93 10.23 -22.29
N LEU A 612 26.13 10.57 -22.74
CA LEU A 612 26.79 9.89 -23.86
C LEU A 612 27.48 8.58 -23.44
N THR A 613 27.59 8.35 -22.13
CA THR A 613 28.30 7.18 -21.57
C THR A 613 27.35 6.10 -21.05
N ASP A 614 26.05 6.41 -20.97
CA ASP A 614 25.02 5.48 -20.50
C ASP A 614 24.08 5.11 -21.66
N THR A 615 23.37 4.00 -21.50
CA THR A 615 22.29 3.50 -22.40
C THR A 615 21.22 4.57 -22.71
N GLN A 616 21.19 5.67 -21.96
CA GLN A 616 20.30 6.81 -22.16
C GLN A 616 20.81 7.78 -23.24
N ASN A 617 20.75 7.36 -24.47
CA ASN A 617 21.22 8.10 -25.65
C ASN A 617 20.38 9.36 -25.99
N LYS A 618 19.36 9.71 -25.22
CA LYS A 618 18.45 10.85 -25.48
C LYS A 618 18.13 11.61 -24.20
N SER A 619 18.05 12.94 -24.31
CA SER A 619 17.47 13.74 -23.22
C SER A 619 16.03 13.32 -22.96
N LEU A 620 15.64 13.25 -21.71
CA LEU A 620 14.28 12.97 -21.29
C LEU A 620 13.68 14.26 -20.70
N SER A 621 12.52 14.64 -21.17
CA SER A 621 11.71 15.66 -20.51
C SER A 621 10.26 15.19 -20.51
N SER A 622 9.74 14.88 -19.35
CA SER A 622 8.38 14.36 -19.21
C SER A 622 7.61 15.06 -18.10
N VAL A 623 6.32 15.25 -18.34
CA VAL A 623 5.36 15.78 -17.37
C VAL A 623 4.30 14.73 -17.11
N ALA A 624 4.11 14.36 -15.85
CA ALA A 624 3.02 13.49 -15.41
C ALA A 624 2.05 14.30 -14.55
N LEU A 625 0.76 14.21 -14.85
CA LEU A 625 -0.33 14.84 -14.10
C LEU A 625 -1.30 13.75 -13.63
N GLU A 626 -1.58 13.70 -12.36
CA GLU A 626 -2.59 12.84 -11.76
C GLU A 626 -3.60 13.71 -11.01
N TRP A 627 -4.88 13.49 -11.28
CA TRP A 627 -5.98 14.17 -10.62
C TRP A 627 -6.99 13.18 -10.11
N ASN A 628 -7.18 13.17 -8.80
CA ASN A 628 -8.21 12.42 -8.08
C ASN A 628 -9.29 13.38 -7.60
N TYR A 629 -10.52 13.16 -8.01
CA TYR A 629 -11.68 13.93 -7.58
C TYR A 629 -12.65 13.04 -6.80
N TYR A 630 -12.92 13.41 -5.56
CA TYR A 630 -13.85 12.71 -4.67
C TYR A 630 -15.23 13.34 -4.75
N LEU A 631 -16.13 12.74 -5.53
CA LEU A 631 -17.53 13.17 -5.61
C LEU A 631 -18.26 12.91 -4.30
N THR A 632 -17.98 11.78 -3.66
CA THR A 632 -18.47 11.38 -2.34
C THR A 632 -17.39 10.55 -1.65
N SER A 633 -17.58 10.20 -0.37
CA SER A 633 -16.68 9.28 0.35
C SER A 633 -16.48 7.92 -0.36
N ASN A 634 -17.41 7.52 -1.22
CA ASN A 634 -17.44 6.21 -1.88
C ASN A 634 -17.30 6.27 -3.42
N CYS A 635 -17.20 7.48 -3.99
CA CYS A 635 -17.10 7.68 -5.44
C CYS A 635 -15.92 8.62 -5.75
N ARG A 636 -14.93 8.10 -6.48
CA ARG A 636 -13.74 8.82 -6.92
C ARG A 636 -13.60 8.76 -8.44
N SER A 637 -13.27 9.87 -9.05
CA SER A 637 -12.77 9.94 -10.42
C SER A 637 -11.25 10.08 -10.38
N GLU A 638 -10.56 9.29 -11.17
CA GLU A 638 -9.10 9.32 -11.30
C GLU A 638 -8.74 9.56 -12.76
N SER A 639 -7.87 10.53 -13.00
CA SER A 639 -7.37 10.86 -14.33
C SER A 639 -5.85 10.97 -14.27
N LYS A 640 -5.16 10.30 -15.20
CA LYS A 640 -3.70 10.31 -15.32
C LYS A 640 -3.31 10.70 -16.73
N PHE A 641 -2.41 11.66 -16.84
CA PHE A 641 -1.86 12.15 -18.09
C PHE A 641 -0.35 12.11 -18.01
N GLN A 642 0.29 11.62 -19.05
CA GLN A 642 1.74 11.66 -19.17
C GLN A 642 2.10 12.19 -20.56
N PHE A 643 2.89 13.23 -20.58
CA PHE A 643 3.35 13.89 -21.78
C PHE A 643 4.87 13.85 -21.85
N ASP A 644 5.41 13.34 -22.95
CA ASP A 644 6.83 13.40 -23.26
C ASP A 644 7.07 14.59 -24.18
N SER A 645 7.79 15.60 -23.68
CA SER A 645 8.02 16.84 -24.40
C SER A 645 9.02 16.68 -25.55
N ASN A 646 9.90 15.68 -25.50
CA ASN A 646 10.88 15.44 -26.56
C ASN A 646 10.23 14.80 -27.80
N ILE A 647 9.20 13.99 -27.61
CA ILE A 647 8.48 13.31 -28.70
C ILE A 647 7.24 14.12 -29.10
N GLY A 648 6.80 15.09 -28.28
CA GLY A 648 5.59 15.88 -28.52
C GLY A 648 4.31 15.06 -28.51
N ARG A 649 4.29 13.91 -27.82
CA ARG A 649 3.16 12.98 -27.77
C ARG A 649 2.69 12.71 -26.35
N LEU A 650 1.38 12.57 -26.23
CA LEU A 650 0.76 12.03 -25.02
C LEU A 650 1.09 10.52 -24.95
N SER A 651 1.88 10.13 -23.97
CA SER A 651 2.29 8.73 -23.83
C SER A 651 1.25 7.90 -23.08
N LYS A 652 0.38 8.56 -22.29
CA LYS A 652 -0.72 7.88 -21.55
C LYS A 652 -1.86 8.87 -21.24
N LEU A 653 -3.09 8.41 -21.35
CA LEU A 653 -4.32 9.10 -20.93
C LEU A 653 -4.98 8.36 -19.78
#